data_083f31b9b2992bd3c05284f1b94ed29d
#
_entry.id   083f31b9b2992bd3c05284f1b94ed29d
#
_cell.length_a   1.000
_cell.length_b   1.000
_cell.length_c   1.000
_cell.angle_alpha   90.00
_cell.angle_beta   90.00
_cell.angle_gamma   90.00
#
_symmetry.space_group_name_H-M   'P 1'
#
loop_
_entity.id
_entity.type
_entity.pdbx_description
1 polymer ?
#
loop_
_entity_poly.entity_id
_entity_poly.type
_entity_poly.pdbx_seq_one_letter_code
_entity_poly.pdbx_strand_id
1 'polypeptide(L)'
;MLSLLLLLLLPLVAAVVPGDDMSTELAKQIIRSAKAAEIKSRLDTSVQPCDNFYNYACGNWKRQNPAQLLANVATDTFEQLSSGFERRLLRLLQSAAPANKLEQQLQDFHKSCLRLEPSDADYKQSLRQLYSEFGELPVLSERWNDANYSWWRQLGAIAGKYNIQPLISVDILNDMRNSSLRRVYVGPPRLSPSLSAADIKGNSMLAQLEMSGLQNMLETYLELSAQQASALTLEMLQLRKQLSEGSGAATKAQTLAEEVSELTLVELQQLCGSSELNMTEFLGLVLGAQHVPAKLYVYQPAYLQHVLATLAQTPAQRIANYVLWQLLEPFLLLANKRHGQGQGQEQLHWCVKQTRKHFGELSEHLIYARYRSDAAESEVHAVWQQMRATFRQQLAGDKLDWMAPQTRQLAIEKLERMQLHILAYDAQNFEQLYGQLALNASNYVRNLQQLLQVAAARNVAQLTNSSSSSSGSSMAAQHTEVLSFTPAYSMLDNCINIPVALLQPHYFWAPEYPKALRYATLGYLLGHELIHGFDDDGRNYDAAGNLSPWWDERSRYEYDERRKCFQAQYHQFRYDGLQLPNLVEQSENIADNGGIKLAYQAYQSWLQQQPAAQQQLETLPGLEHLNPNQLFFVSYAQLWCADVQSLFRTWLVAVDEHAPSMFRVVGPLSNFQEFSWVFNCSQAAPMDPEYKCAIY
;
A
#
# COMPACT_ATOMS: atom_id res chain seq x y z
N MET A 1 -49.77 -2.48 -27.58
CA MET A 1 -50.01 -1.19 -26.90
C MET A 1 -49.15 -0.98 -25.65
N LEU A 2 -48.87 -1.99 -24.81
CA LEU A 2 -48.00 -1.83 -23.63
C LEU A 2 -46.54 -1.52 -23.96
N SER A 3 -45.97 -2.10 -25.02
CA SER A 3 -44.58 -1.86 -25.45
C SER A 3 -44.31 -0.45 -26.01
N LEU A 4 -45.32 0.22 -26.55
CA LEU A 4 -45.18 1.61 -27.03
C LEU A 4 -45.25 2.62 -25.89
N LEU A 5 -45.97 2.32 -24.81
CA LEU A 5 -45.98 3.19 -23.60
C LEU A 5 -44.66 3.15 -22.84
N LEU A 6 -43.95 1.99 -22.80
CA LEU A 6 -42.62 1.89 -22.19
C LEU A 6 -41.53 2.67 -22.94
N LEU A 7 -41.63 2.72 -24.30
CA LEU A 7 -40.70 3.49 -25.14
C LEU A 7 -40.91 4.99 -25.09
N LEU A 8 -42.10 5.45 -24.70
CA LEU A 8 -42.40 6.89 -24.50
C LEU A 8 -42.02 7.39 -23.07
N LEU A 9 -41.85 6.49 -22.10
CA LEU A 9 -41.41 6.83 -20.75
C LEU A 9 -39.88 6.88 -20.61
N LEU A 10 -39.13 6.21 -21.51
CA LEU A 10 -37.67 6.22 -21.47
C LEU A 10 -37.01 7.61 -21.68
N PRO A 11 -37.52 8.50 -22.60
CA PRO A 11 -36.96 9.85 -22.70
C PRO A 11 -37.42 10.80 -21.56
N LEU A 12 -38.53 10.53 -20.90
CA LEU A 12 -38.97 11.31 -19.73
C LEU A 12 -38.16 11.00 -18.45
N VAL A 13 -37.73 9.76 -18.29
CA VAL A 13 -36.85 9.38 -17.19
C VAL A 13 -35.41 9.86 -17.42
N ALA A 14 -34.95 9.91 -18.67
CA ALA A 14 -33.64 10.47 -19.03
C ALA A 14 -33.58 12.00 -18.98
N ALA A 15 -34.75 12.68 -19.02
CA ALA A 15 -34.83 14.16 -19.00
C ALA A 15 -35.08 14.75 -17.60
N VAL A 16 -35.19 13.94 -16.54
CA VAL A 16 -35.59 14.37 -15.20
C VAL A 16 -34.52 14.09 -14.14
N VAL A 17 -33.28 13.83 -14.53
CA VAL A 17 -32.17 13.92 -13.59
C VAL A 17 -31.25 15.05 -14.05
N PRO A 18 -31.49 16.29 -13.65
CA PRO A 18 -30.40 17.27 -13.62
C PRO A 18 -29.36 16.67 -12.68
N GLY A 19 -28.13 16.42 -13.15
CA GLY A 19 -27.09 15.72 -12.42
C GLY A 19 -26.59 16.37 -11.13
N ASP A 20 -27.30 17.34 -10.55
CA ASP A 20 -26.75 18.19 -9.50
C ASP A 20 -27.64 18.39 -8.27
N ASP A 21 -28.86 17.92 -8.22
CA ASP A 21 -29.69 18.18 -7.03
C ASP A 21 -29.71 16.98 -6.06
N MET A 22 -28.52 16.60 -5.57
CA MET A 22 -28.35 15.67 -4.45
C MET A 22 -28.74 16.31 -3.11
N SER A 23 -29.14 17.58 -3.12
CA SER A 23 -29.51 18.35 -1.91
C SER A 23 -30.95 18.09 -1.42
N THR A 24 -31.81 17.51 -2.25
CA THR A 24 -33.20 17.23 -1.91
C THR A 24 -33.31 16.18 -0.79
N GLU A 25 -34.29 16.30 0.08
CA GLU A 25 -34.55 15.31 1.15
C GLU A 25 -34.83 13.92 0.59
N LEU A 26 -35.44 13.82 -0.61
CA LEU A 26 -35.65 12.54 -1.31
C LEU A 26 -34.31 11.92 -1.73
N ALA A 27 -33.38 12.69 -2.30
CA ALA A 27 -32.06 12.21 -2.68
C ALA A 27 -31.27 11.72 -1.47
N LYS A 28 -31.27 12.47 -0.37
CA LYS A 28 -30.63 12.07 0.91
C LYS A 28 -31.22 10.76 1.43
N GLN A 29 -32.55 10.63 1.39
CA GLN A 29 -33.23 9.40 1.83
C GLN A 29 -32.86 8.19 0.95
N ILE A 30 -32.76 8.38 -0.38
CA ILE A 30 -32.31 7.33 -1.31
C ILE A 30 -30.88 6.91 -1.00
N ILE A 31 -29.96 7.83 -0.80
CA ILE A 31 -28.56 7.55 -0.44
C ILE A 31 -28.47 6.77 0.86
N ARG A 32 -29.21 7.17 1.89
CA ARG A 32 -29.26 6.48 3.19
C ARG A 32 -29.86 5.07 3.08
N SER A 33 -30.93 4.91 2.28
CA SER A 33 -31.54 3.61 2.03
C SER A 33 -30.64 2.67 1.24
N ALA A 34 -29.92 3.20 0.25
CA ALA A 34 -28.95 2.42 -0.51
C ALA A 34 -27.80 1.91 0.38
N LYS A 35 -27.28 2.77 1.28
CA LYS A 35 -26.25 2.36 2.25
C LYS A 35 -26.77 1.33 3.25
N ALA A 36 -28.00 1.47 3.71
CA ALA A 36 -28.63 0.49 4.56
C ALA A 36 -28.78 -0.88 3.88
N ALA A 37 -29.19 -0.88 2.61
CA ALA A 37 -29.30 -2.10 1.80
C ALA A 37 -27.95 -2.77 1.60
N GLU A 38 -26.89 -1.99 1.33
CA GLU A 38 -25.51 -2.46 1.24
C GLU A 38 -25.09 -3.15 2.54
N ILE A 39 -25.23 -2.48 3.69
CA ILE A 39 -24.89 -3.04 5.01
C ILE A 39 -25.66 -4.33 5.25
N LYS A 40 -26.97 -4.31 5.08
CA LYS A 40 -27.85 -5.46 5.29
C LYS A 40 -27.49 -6.66 4.41
N SER A 41 -27.08 -6.41 3.18
CA SER A 41 -26.74 -7.46 2.23
C SER A 41 -25.49 -8.27 2.62
N ARG A 42 -24.59 -7.69 3.40
CA ARG A 42 -23.35 -8.31 3.90
C ARG A 42 -23.56 -9.09 5.21
N LEU A 43 -24.57 -8.71 6.01
CA LEU A 43 -24.87 -9.33 7.31
C LEU A 43 -25.33 -10.79 7.15
N ASP A 44 -24.77 -11.68 7.96
CA ASP A 44 -25.28 -13.02 8.20
C ASP A 44 -25.91 -13.11 9.59
N THR A 45 -27.22 -12.91 9.66
CA THR A 45 -27.98 -12.93 10.92
C THR A 45 -28.17 -14.33 11.50
N SER A 46 -27.70 -15.39 10.85
CA SER A 46 -27.69 -16.74 11.40
C SER A 46 -26.55 -16.94 12.41
N VAL A 47 -25.53 -16.08 12.36
CA VAL A 47 -24.37 -16.08 13.27
C VAL A 47 -24.65 -15.12 14.43
N GLN A 48 -24.36 -15.55 15.67
CA GLN A 48 -24.47 -14.66 16.81
C GLN A 48 -23.30 -13.68 16.89
N PRO A 49 -23.53 -12.39 17.14
CA PRO A 49 -22.46 -11.39 17.21
C PRO A 49 -21.36 -11.72 18.23
N CYS A 50 -21.72 -12.34 19.36
CA CYS A 50 -20.81 -12.68 20.44
C CYS A 50 -19.98 -13.96 20.18
N ASP A 51 -20.39 -14.77 19.20
CA ASP A 51 -19.64 -15.98 18.80
C ASP A 51 -18.57 -15.66 17.75
N ASN A 52 -18.95 -14.94 16.70
CA ASN A 52 -18.03 -14.51 15.65
C ASN A 52 -18.56 -13.25 14.95
N PHE A 53 -18.08 -12.10 15.37
CA PHE A 53 -18.57 -10.82 14.84
C PHE A 53 -18.21 -10.59 13.38
N TYR A 54 -17.05 -11.09 12.92
CA TYR A 54 -16.68 -10.99 11.52
C TYR A 54 -17.67 -11.75 10.63
N ASN A 55 -17.98 -12.98 10.97
CA ASN A 55 -18.95 -13.76 10.20
C ASN A 55 -20.36 -13.17 10.28
N TYR A 56 -20.77 -12.61 11.42
CA TYR A 56 -22.03 -11.86 11.54
C TYR A 56 -22.08 -10.67 10.57
N ALA A 57 -21.04 -9.87 10.53
CA ALA A 57 -20.99 -8.63 9.74
C ALA A 57 -20.71 -8.86 8.25
N CYS A 58 -19.90 -9.87 7.91
CA CYS A 58 -19.33 -10.12 6.57
C CYS A 58 -19.73 -11.46 5.94
N GLY A 59 -20.52 -12.29 6.60
CA GLY A 59 -20.78 -13.69 6.19
C GLY A 59 -21.36 -13.84 4.78
N ASN A 60 -22.05 -12.82 4.28
CA ASN A 60 -22.59 -12.80 2.92
C ASN A 60 -21.69 -12.10 1.89
N TRP A 61 -20.51 -11.57 2.27
CA TRP A 61 -19.62 -10.85 1.36
C TRP A 61 -19.23 -11.68 0.14
N LYS A 62 -18.75 -12.89 0.37
CA LYS A 62 -18.29 -13.80 -0.69
C LYS A 62 -19.36 -14.12 -1.74
N ARG A 63 -20.65 -14.14 -1.36
CA ARG A 63 -21.75 -14.39 -2.32
C ARG A 63 -21.90 -13.28 -3.34
N GLN A 64 -21.54 -12.05 -2.97
CA GLN A 64 -21.66 -10.85 -3.81
C GLN A 64 -20.36 -10.48 -4.50
N ASN A 65 -19.23 -10.76 -3.86
CA ASN A 65 -17.89 -10.37 -4.28
C ASN A 65 -16.92 -11.57 -4.30
N PRO A 66 -17.22 -12.63 -5.06
CA PRO A 66 -16.35 -13.82 -5.10
C PRO A 66 -15.04 -13.51 -5.83
N ALA A 67 -13.89 -13.58 -5.15
CA ALA A 67 -12.58 -13.28 -5.70
C ALA A 67 -12.25 -14.14 -6.92
N GLN A 68 -12.56 -15.43 -6.88
CA GLN A 68 -12.28 -16.35 -7.98
C GLN A 68 -13.07 -16.00 -9.27
N LEU A 69 -14.32 -15.63 -9.15
CA LEU A 69 -15.17 -15.26 -10.31
C LEU A 69 -14.78 -13.90 -10.89
N LEU A 70 -14.24 -13.01 -10.05
CA LEU A 70 -13.77 -11.69 -10.44
C LEU A 70 -12.31 -11.69 -10.90
N ALA A 71 -11.68 -12.87 -10.93
CA ALA A 71 -10.27 -13.06 -11.30
C ALA A 71 -9.27 -12.23 -10.45
N ASN A 72 -9.65 -11.89 -9.23
CA ASN A 72 -8.83 -11.17 -8.27
C ASN A 72 -8.22 -12.14 -7.25
N VAL A 73 -7.03 -11.83 -6.73
CA VAL A 73 -6.42 -12.57 -5.60
C VAL A 73 -7.32 -12.49 -4.37
N ALA A 74 -7.81 -11.31 -4.10
CA ALA A 74 -8.77 -11.00 -3.04
C ALA A 74 -9.79 -9.96 -3.51
N THR A 75 -10.95 -9.94 -2.88
CA THR A 75 -11.92 -8.85 -2.97
C THR A 75 -12.19 -8.33 -1.58
N ASP A 76 -12.12 -7.02 -1.41
CA ASP A 76 -12.40 -6.31 -0.18
C ASP A 76 -12.96 -4.90 -0.46
N THR A 77 -13.19 -4.13 0.56
CA THR A 77 -13.73 -2.78 0.43
C THR A 77 -12.71 -1.82 -0.21
N PHE A 78 -11.42 -2.01 0.01
CA PHE A 78 -10.36 -1.18 -0.59
C PHE A 78 -10.17 -1.51 -2.08
N GLU A 79 -10.32 -2.78 -2.47
CA GLU A 79 -10.36 -3.17 -3.87
C GLU A 79 -11.54 -2.51 -4.61
N GLN A 80 -12.73 -2.45 -3.98
CA GLN A 80 -13.88 -1.72 -4.53
C GLN A 80 -13.58 -0.23 -4.70
N LEU A 81 -12.91 0.39 -3.74
CA LEU A 81 -12.46 1.79 -3.80
C LEU A 81 -11.46 2.00 -4.95
N SER A 82 -10.48 1.10 -5.08
CA SER A 82 -9.50 1.07 -6.16
C SER A 82 -10.19 0.98 -7.53
N SER A 83 -11.08 0.01 -7.69
CA SER A 83 -11.89 -0.16 -8.91
C SER A 83 -12.74 1.07 -9.22
N GLY A 84 -13.25 1.77 -8.20
CA GLY A 84 -13.97 3.04 -8.34
C GLY A 84 -13.08 4.13 -8.92
N PHE A 85 -11.87 4.26 -8.40
CA PHE A 85 -10.87 5.20 -8.89
C PHE A 85 -10.44 4.88 -10.33
N GLU A 86 -10.13 3.62 -10.63
CA GLU A 86 -9.73 3.17 -11.96
C GLU A 86 -10.81 3.42 -13.02
N ARG A 87 -12.09 3.25 -12.67
CA ARG A 87 -13.21 3.62 -13.59
C ARG A 87 -13.25 5.12 -13.87
N ARG A 88 -12.93 5.99 -12.91
CA ARG A 88 -12.85 7.45 -13.11
C ARG A 88 -11.63 7.79 -13.98
N LEU A 89 -10.50 7.18 -13.72
CA LEU A 89 -9.29 7.33 -14.54
C LEU A 89 -9.57 6.88 -15.99
N LEU A 90 -10.18 5.73 -16.18
CA LEU A 90 -10.53 5.23 -17.51
C LEU A 90 -11.44 6.20 -18.29
N ARG A 91 -12.42 6.83 -17.64
CA ARG A 91 -13.25 7.86 -18.28
C ARG A 91 -12.42 9.06 -18.74
N LEU A 92 -11.43 9.49 -17.94
CA LEU A 92 -10.50 10.55 -18.32
C LEU A 92 -9.65 10.13 -19.52
N LEU A 93 -9.10 8.91 -19.49
CA LEU A 93 -8.25 8.37 -20.54
C LEU A 93 -8.99 8.17 -21.88
N GLN A 94 -10.29 7.90 -21.84
CA GLN A 94 -11.15 7.71 -23.00
C GLN A 94 -11.89 9.00 -23.45
N SER A 95 -11.68 10.13 -22.77
CA SER A 95 -12.28 11.40 -23.16
C SER A 95 -11.86 11.79 -24.59
N ALA A 96 -12.82 12.23 -25.39
CA ALA A 96 -12.58 12.62 -26.78
C ALA A 96 -11.69 13.86 -26.91
N ALA A 97 -11.72 14.76 -25.95
CA ALA A 97 -10.92 15.98 -25.92
C ALA A 97 -10.22 16.12 -24.55
N PRO A 98 -8.90 16.00 -24.49
CA PRO A 98 -8.15 16.31 -23.27
C PRO A 98 -8.28 17.79 -22.95
N ALA A 99 -8.42 18.14 -21.66
CA ALA A 99 -8.58 19.52 -21.22
C ALA A 99 -7.27 20.33 -21.33
N ASN A 100 -6.14 19.63 -21.24
CA ASN A 100 -4.80 20.24 -21.26
C ASN A 100 -3.74 19.25 -21.75
N LYS A 101 -2.49 19.72 -21.84
CA LYS A 101 -1.35 18.92 -22.30
C LYS A 101 -1.07 17.72 -21.38
N LEU A 102 -1.24 17.87 -20.08
CA LEU A 102 -1.00 16.78 -19.12
C LEU A 102 -2.00 15.64 -19.31
N GLU A 103 -3.28 15.95 -19.49
CA GLU A 103 -4.29 14.93 -19.84
C GLU A 103 -3.98 14.26 -21.18
N GLN A 104 -3.52 15.03 -22.19
CA GLN A 104 -3.11 14.46 -23.47
C GLN A 104 -1.95 13.46 -23.29
N GLN A 105 -0.97 13.76 -22.45
CA GLN A 105 0.16 12.88 -22.17
C GLN A 105 -0.29 11.57 -21.49
N LEU A 106 -1.20 11.64 -20.51
CA LEU A 106 -1.80 10.43 -19.93
C LEU A 106 -2.50 9.59 -20.99
N GLN A 107 -3.30 10.23 -21.84
CA GLN A 107 -4.01 9.55 -22.92
C GLN A 107 -3.06 8.91 -23.94
N ASP A 108 -1.98 9.61 -24.33
CA ASP A 108 -1.01 9.09 -25.30
C ASP A 108 -0.23 7.91 -24.74
N PHE A 109 0.16 7.97 -23.46
CA PHE A 109 0.77 6.83 -22.77
C PHE A 109 -0.19 5.64 -22.74
N HIS A 110 -1.43 5.84 -22.32
CA HIS A 110 -2.46 4.80 -22.25
C HIS A 110 -2.75 4.19 -23.63
N LYS A 111 -2.90 5.02 -24.66
CA LYS A 111 -3.11 4.57 -26.05
C LYS A 111 -1.93 3.75 -26.57
N SER A 112 -0.69 4.14 -26.23
CA SER A 112 0.50 3.37 -26.61
C SER A 112 0.53 1.99 -25.94
N CYS A 113 0.08 1.91 -24.70
CA CYS A 113 -0.06 0.65 -23.96
C CYS A 113 -1.11 -0.27 -24.61
N LEU A 114 -2.27 0.27 -24.98
CA LEU A 114 -3.35 -0.53 -25.63
C LEU A 114 -2.97 -1.07 -27.02
N ARG A 115 -1.93 -0.51 -27.65
CA ARG A 115 -1.41 -0.95 -28.94
C ARG A 115 -0.31 -1.99 -28.85
N LEU A 116 0.07 -2.37 -27.62
CA LEU A 116 1.09 -3.40 -27.43
C LEU A 116 0.60 -4.74 -27.94
N GLU A 117 1.40 -5.31 -28.83
CA GLU A 117 1.21 -6.68 -29.33
C GLU A 117 2.51 -7.45 -29.11
N PRO A 118 2.53 -8.52 -28.31
CA PRO A 118 3.73 -9.30 -28.03
C PRO A 118 4.44 -9.85 -29.29
N SER A 119 3.69 -10.03 -30.38
CA SER A 119 4.19 -10.49 -31.67
C SER A 119 4.76 -9.38 -32.55
N ASP A 120 4.56 -8.09 -32.18
CA ASP A 120 5.00 -6.95 -32.98
C ASP A 120 6.54 -6.86 -33.03
N ALA A 121 7.09 -6.82 -34.24
CA ALA A 121 8.53 -6.75 -34.50
C ALA A 121 9.14 -5.43 -34.01
N ASP A 122 8.44 -4.30 -34.17
CA ASP A 122 8.90 -2.99 -33.73
C ASP A 122 8.95 -2.90 -32.20
N TYR A 123 8.00 -3.51 -31.53
CA TYR A 123 8.01 -3.61 -30.07
C TYR A 123 9.21 -4.44 -29.58
N LYS A 124 9.41 -5.63 -30.14
CA LYS A 124 10.57 -6.47 -29.81
C LYS A 124 11.90 -5.78 -30.12
N GLN A 125 11.98 -5.06 -31.25
CA GLN A 125 13.16 -4.28 -31.58
C GLN A 125 13.42 -3.17 -30.56
N SER A 126 12.39 -2.48 -30.09
CA SER A 126 12.51 -1.47 -29.02
C SER A 126 13.01 -2.06 -27.73
N LEU A 127 12.57 -3.27 -27.34
CA LEU A 127 13.09 -4.00 -26.17
C LEU A 127 14.58 -4.40 -26.37
N ARG A 128 14.96 -4.85 -27.58
CA ARG A 128 16.37 -5.15 -27.89
C ARG A 128 17.25 -3.91 -27.75
N GLN A 129 16.81 -2.77 -28.27
CA GLN A 129 17.52 -1.50 -28.13
C GLN A 129 17.66 -1.09 -26.66
N LEU A 130 16.62 -1.28 -25.85
CA LEU A 130 16.62 -0.96 -24.43
C LEU A 130 17.72 -1.72 -23.67
N TYR A 131 17.77 -3.06 -23.77
CA TYR A 131 18.78 -3.81 -23.03
C TYR A 131 20.19 -3.68 -23.64
N SER A 132 20.32 -3.55 -24.97
CA SER A 132 21.61 -3.38 -25.64
C SER A 132 22.35 -2.13 -25.22
N GLU A 133 21.67 -1.14 -24.69
CA GLU A 133 22.28 0.06 -24.10
C GLU A 133 23.15 -0.28 -22.87
N PHE A 134 22.80 -1.33 -22.13
CA PHE A 134 23.48 -1.75 -20.90
C PHE A 134 24.34 -3.00 -21.06
N GLY A 135 24.30 -3.62 -22.20
CA GLY A 135 25.08 -4.81 -22.52
C GLY A 135 24.33 -5.83 -23.36
N GLU A 136 25.04 -6.90 -23.72
CA GLU A 136 24.41 -8.03 -24.41
C GLU A 136 23.72 -8.96 -23.40
N LEU A 137 22.58 -9.51 -23.80
CA LEU A 137 21.87 -10.52 -23.04
C LEU A 137 22.51 -11.88 -23.30
N PRO A 138 23.23 -12.48 -22.31
CA PRO A 138 24.07 -13.64 -22.54
C PRO A 138 23.36 -14.82 -23.19
N VAL A 139 22.09 -15.08 -22.80
CA VAL A 139 21.29 -16.19 -23.32
C VAL A 139 21.04 -16.10 -24.84
N LEU A 140 21.18 -14.90 -25.42
CA LEU A 140 21.01 -14.62 -26.85
C LEU A 140 22.33 -14.49 -27.61
N SER A 141 23.48 -14.55 -26.92
CA SER A 141 24.80 -14.31 -27.52
C SER A 141 25.73 -15.52 -27.37
N GLU A 142 26.05 -16.18 -28.45
CA GLU A 142 27.03 -17.30 -28.46
C GLU A 142 28.48 -16.84 -28.16
N ARG A 143 28.74 -15.54 -28.27
CA ARG A 143 30.10 -14.95 -28.12
C ARG A 143 30.26 -14.17 -26.82
N TRP A 144 29.23 -14.18 -25.96
CA TRP A 144 29.31 -13.47 -24.69
C TRP A 144 30.47 -14.01 -23.85
N ASN A 145 31.25 -13.10 -23.28
CA ASN A 145 32.30 -13.44 -22.33
C ASN A 145 32.31 -12.45 -21.17
N ASP A 146 32.85 -12.87 -20.04
CA ASP A 146 32.86 -12.15 -18.77
C ASP A 146 34.07 -11.24 -18.58
N ALA A 147 35.04 -11.24 -19.52
CA ALA A 147 36.34 -10.57 -19.35
C ALA A 147 36.23 -9.08 -18.99
N ASN A 148 35.18 -8.41 -19.45
CA ASN A 148 34.94 -6.98 -19.18
C ASN A 148 33.59 -6.75 -18.47
N TYR A 149 32.93 -7.79 -18.00
CA TYR A 149 31.63 -7.67 -17.35
C TYR A 149 31.79 -7.20 -15.91
N SER A 150 31.02 -6.19 -15.53
CA SER A 150 30.89 -5.72 -14.15
C SER A 150 29.43 -5.54 -13.82
N TRP A 151 28.87 -6.47 -13.04
CA TRP A 151 27.46 -6.47 -12.67
C TRP A 151 27.04 -5.18 -11.94
N TRP A 152 27.90 -4.65 -11.08
CA TRP A 152 27.56 -3.46 -10.30
C TRP A 152 27.61 -2.16 -11.14
N ARG A 153 28.48 -2.09 -12.18
CA ARG A 153 28.44 -0.98 -13.15
C ARG A 153 27.19 -1.02 -14.00
N GLN A 154 26.82 -2.20 -14.48
CA GLN A 154 25.57 -2.40 -15.21
C GLN A 154 24.37 -2.01 -14.36
N LEU A 155 24.30 -2.51 -13.11
CA LEU A 155 23.24 -2.19 -12.14
C LEU A 155 23.18 -0.69 -11.84
N GLY A 156 24.33 -0.05 -11.55
CA GLY A 156 24.42 1.38 -11.28
C GLY A 156 23.95 2.24 -12.45
N ALA A 157 24.33 1.88 -13.67
CA ALA A 157 23.90 2.58 -14.89
C ALA A 157 22.39 2.46 -15.11
N ILE A 158 21.81 1.29 -14.90
CA ILE A 158 20.35 1.05 -14.98
C ILE A 158 19.62 1.84 -13.89
N ALA A 159 20.08 1.75 -12.65
CA ALA A 159 19.50 2.45 -11.51
C ALA A 159 19.54 3.98 -11.69
N GLY A 160 20.68 4.53 -12.10
CA GLY A 160 20.83 5.97 -12.33
C GLY A 160 19.98 6.50 -13.47
N LYS A 161 19.74 5.69 -14.51
CA LYS A 161 18.94 6.12 -15.66
C LYS A 161 17.43 5.90 -15.48
N TYR A 162 17.03 4.79 -14.87
CA TYR A 162 15.63 4.36 -14.83
C TYR A 162 15.07 4.10 -13.43
N ASN A 163 15.88 4.28 -12.38
CA ASN A 163 15.51 3.97 -10.99
C ASN A 163 15.05 2.49 -10.80
N ILE A 164 15.58 1.58 -11.63
CA ILE A 164 15.32 0.14 -11.51
C ILE A 164 16.50 -0.47 -10.72
N GLN A 165 16.22 -1.05 -9.57
CA GLN A 165 17.21 -1.41 -8.56
C GLN A 165 16.99 -2.85 -8.05
N PRO A 166 17.28 -3.88 -8.86
CA PRO A 166 16.88 -5.26 -8.56
C PRO A 166 17.74 -6.00 -7.52
N LEU A 167 18.90 -5.48 -7.14
CA LEU A 167 19.83 -6.14 -6.20
C LEU A 167 20.13 -5.30 -4.97
N ILE A 168 20.36 -4.02 -5.17
CA ILE A 168 20.71 -3.05 -4.12
C ILE A 168 19.86 -1.81 -4.36
N SER A 169 19.13 -1.36 -3.35
CA SER A 169 18.42 -0.08 -3.42
C SER A 169 19.29 1.08 -2.96
N VAL A 170 19.08 2.24 -3.56
CA VAL A 170 19.65 3.53 -3.17
C VAL A 170 18.49 4.53 -3.12
N ASP A 171 18.06 4.87 -1.92
CA ASP A 171 16.93 5.73 -1.67
C ASP A 171 17.35 7.03 -1.00
N ILE A 172 16.56 8.10 -1.20
CA ILE A 172 16.81 9.40 -0.59
C ILE A 172 15.60 9.72 0.29
N LEU A 173 15.83 9.72 1.60
CA LEU A 173 14.80 9.90 2.61
C LEU A 173 15.22 10.98 3.61
N ASN A 174 14.32 11.38 4.50
CA ASN A 174 14.68 12.20 5.64
C ASN A 174 15.71 11.47 6.51
N ASP A 175 16.66 12.23 7.07
CA ASP A 175 17.61 11.70 8.04
C ASP A 175 16.84 11.27 9.30
N MET A 176 16.98 10.03 9.74
CA MET A 176 16.25 9.51 10.88
C MET A 176 16.63 10.17 12.23
N ARG A 177 17.80 10.83 12.32
CA ARG A 177 18.23 11.58 13.50
C ARG A 177 18.01 13.08 13.40
N ASN A 178 17.83 13.59 12.18
CA ASN A 178 17.49 14.98 11.91
C ASN A 178 16.59 15.06 10.68
N SER A 179 15.30 14.90 10.88
CA SER A 179 14.28 14.81 9.83
C SER A 179 14.24 16.04 8.90
N SER A 180 14.87 17.15 9.26
CA SER A 180 15.02 18.34 8.41
C SER A 180 16.05 18.18 7.27
N LEU A 181 16.88 17.14 7.33
CA LEU A 181 17.90 16.83 6.34
C LEU A 181 17.51 15.63 5.47
N ARG A 182 18.06 15.58 4.26
CA ARG A 182 17.94 14.39 3.39
C ARG A 182 19.22 13.55 3.48
N ARG A 183 19.04 12.23 3.45
CA ARG A 183 20.12 11.25 3.48
C ARG A 183 19.93 10.16 2.44
N VAL A 184 21.04 9.60 2.03
CA VAL A 184 21.08 8.41 1.17
C VAL A 184 20.99 7.17 2.06
N TYR A 185 20.10 6.26 1.69
CA TYR A 185 19.91 4.95 2.30
C TYR A 185 20.26 3.89 1.25
N VAL A 186 21.07 2.91 1.63
CA VAL A 186 21.42 1.75 0.81
C VAL A 186 20.87 0.51 1.49
N GLY A 187 20.21 -0.37 0.75
CA GLY A 187 19.61 -1.56 1.35
C GLY A 187 19.09 -2.59 0.36
N PRO A 188 18.21 -3.49 0.81
CA PRO A 188 17.55 -4.47 -0.04
C PRO A 188 16.74 -3.80 -1.15
N PRO A 189 16.61 -4.46 -2.31
CA PRO A 189 15.72 -3.98 -3.36
C PRO A 189 14.27 -4.07 -2.91
N ARG A 190 13.45 -3.21 -3.49
CA ARG A 190 11.99 -3.32 -3.37
C ARG A 190 11.50 -4.40 -4.33
N LEU A 191 11.71 -5.63 -3.96
CA LEU A 191 11.20 -6.76 -4.74
C LEU A 191 9.70 -6.87 -4.54
N SER A 192 8.96 -7.03 -5.62
CA SER A 192 7.57 -7.50 -5.50
C SER A 192 7.55 -8.77 -4.64
N PRO A 193 6.57 -8.94 -3.74
CA PRO A 193 6.47 -10.14 -2.92
C PRO A 193 6.51 -11.36 -3.83
N SER A 194 7.65 -12.01 -3.91
CA SER A 194 7.78 -13.26 -4.64
C SER A 194 7.29 -14.39 -3.76
N LEU A 195 6.86 -15.47 -4.40
CA LEU A 195 6.56 -16.70 -3.69
C LEU A 195 7.72 -17.06 -2.75
N SER A 196 7.39 -17.37 -1.51
CA SER A 196 8.41 -17.67 -0.50
C SER A 196 9.27 -18.86 -0.91
N ALA A 197 10.49 -18.93 -0.37
CA ALA A 197 11.37 -20.08 -0.56
C ALA A 197 10.72 -21.43 -0.17
N ALA A 198 9.72 -21.39 0.72
CA ALA A 198 8.93 -22.56 1.11
C ALA A 198 7.98 -23.02 -0.01
N ASP A 199 7.38 -22.10 -0.75
CA ASP A 199 6.45 -22.42 -1.84
C ASP A 199 7.17 -23.05 -3.02
N ILE A 200 8.40 -22.64 -3.31
CA ILE A 200 9.23 -23.23 -4.38
C ILE A 200 9.67 -24.67 -4.02
N LYS A 201 9.95 -24.96 -2.75
CA LYS A 201 10.29 -26.31 -2.29
C LYS A 201 9.09 -27.27 -2.26
N GLY A 202 7.88 -26.73 -2.05
CA GLY A 202 6.66 -27.52 -1.83
C GLY A 202 5.93 -27.94 -3.10
N ASN A 203 6.43 -27.66 -4.30
CA ASN A 203 5.71 -27.94 -5.57
C ASN A 203 4.31 -27.29 -5.58
N SER A 204 4.18 -26.11 -4.97
CA SER A 204 2.90 -25.40 -4.85
C SER A 204 2.38 -24.98 -6.23
N MET A 205 1.07 -24.89 -6.38
CA MET A 205 0.43 -24.41 -7.62
C MET A 205 0.86 -22.98 -7.96
N LEU A 206 1.18 -22.16 -6.95
CA LEU A 206 1.69 -20.80 -7.15
C LEU A 206 3.09 -20.81 -7.78
N ALA A 207 3.99 -21.64 -7.29
CA ALA A 207 5.33 -21.81 -7.88
C ALA A 207 5.25 -22.26 -9.35
N GLN A 208 4.33 -23.19 -9.67
CA GLN A 208 4.11 -23.66 -11.04
C GLN A 208 3.55 -22.54 -11.93
N LEU A 209 2.63 -21.71 -11.43
CA LEU A 209 2.10 -20.55 -12.15
C LEU A 209 3.18 -19.52 -12.44
N GLU A 210 4.03 -19.22 -11.46
CA GLU A 210 5.14 -18.30 -11.63
C GLU A 210 6.16 -18.84 -12.65
N MET A 211 6.58 -20.10 -12.51
CA MET A 211 7.50 -20.74 -13.45
C MET A 211 6.95 -20.71 -14.88
N SER A 212 5.71 -21.12 -15.07
CA SER A 212 5.10 -21.15 -16.40
C SER A 212 4.87 -19.74 -16.96
N GLY A 213 4.56 -18.76 -16.11
CA GLY A 213 4.43 -17.35 -16.50
C GLY A 213 5.75 -16.78 -17.00
N LEU A 214 6.85 -16.95 -16.22
CA LEU A 214 8.17 -16.46 -16.59
C LEU A 214 8.69 -17.17 -17.85
N GLN A 215 8.57 -18.50 -17.93
CA GLN A 215 8.95 -19.25 -19.12
C GLN A 215 8.22 -18.74 -20.38
N ASN A 216 6.92 -18.54 -20.29
CA ASN A 216 6.13 -18.01 -21.40
C ASN A 216 6.56 -16.61 -21.83
N MET A 217 6.91 -15.74 -20.90
CA MET A 217 7.46 -14.41 -21.22
C MET A 217 8.81 -14.50 -21.94
N LEU A 218 9.70 -15.37 -21.46
CA LEU A 218 11.02 -15.60 -22.09
C LEU A 218 10.88 -16.12 -23.52
N GLU A 219 9.99 -17.10 -23.76
CA GLU A 219 9.67 -17.61 -25.10
C GLU A 219 9.10 -16.50 -26.00
N THR A 220 8.20 -15.69 -25.47
CA THR A 220 7.47 -14.66 -26.23
C THR A 220 8.36 -13.48 -26.59
N TYR A 221 9.11 -12.92 -25.63
CA TYR A 221 9.83 -11.65 -25.80
C TYR A 221 11.30 -11.82 -26.21
N LEU A 222 11.94 -12.91 -25.78
CA LEU A 222 13.32 -13.21 -26.15
C LEU A 222 13.43 -14.25 -27.28
N GLU A 223 12.29 -14.81 -27.72
CA GLU A 223 12.22 -15.79 -28.80
C GLU A 223 13.05 -17.06 -28.53
N LEU A 224 13.18 -17.41 -27.22
CA LEU A 224 13.90 -18.60 -26.80
C LEU A 224 13.12 -19.87 -27.14
N SER A 225 13.85 -20.95 -27.41
CA SER A 225 13.24 -22.28 -27.45
C SER A 225 12.70 -22.66 -26.05
N ALA A 226 11.69 -23.51 -25.99
CA ALA A 226 11.11 -23.97 -24.72
C ALA A 226 12.16 -24.55 -23.76
N GLN A 227 13.19 -25.23 -24.29
CA GLN A 227 14.28 -25.76 -23.47
C GLN A 227 15.17 -24.65 -22.88
N GLN A 228 15.54 -23.64 -23.66
CA GLN A 228 16.34 -22.49 -23.19
C GLN A 228 15.53 -21.64 -22.19
N ALA A 229 14.27 -21.39 -22.48
CA ALA A 229 13.39 -20.62 -21.60
C ALA A 229 13.18 -21.35 -20.25
N SER A 230 12.98 -22.67 -20.26
CA SER A 230 12.84 -23.45 -19.03
C SER A 230 14.13 -23.45 -18.20
N ALA A 231 15.30 -23.61 -18.82
CA ALA A 231 16.59 -23.55 -18.14
C ALA A 231 16.83 -22.19 -17.50
N LEU A 232 16.62 -21.10 -18.27
CA LEU A 232 16.79 -19.73 -17.77
C LEU A 232 15.80 -19.39 -16.66
N THR A 233 14.55 -19.85 -16.75
CA THR A 233 13.54 -19.69 -15.70
C THR A 233 14.02 -20.29 -14.39
N LEU A 234 14.53 -21.51 -14.41
CA LEU A 234 15.05 -22.17 -13.21
C LEU A 234 16.24 -21.42 -12.61
N GLU A 235 17.16 -20.96 -13.46
CA GLU A 235 18.32 -20.17 -13.01
C GLU A 235 17.92 -18.83 -12.35
N MET A 236 16.97 -18.11 -12.94
CA MET A 236 16.48 -16.84 -12.41
C MET A 236 15.74 -17.03 -11.08
N LEU A 237 14.85 -18.02 -10.99
CA LEU A 237 14.10 -18.31 -9.76
C LEU A 237 15.03 -18.81 -8.64
N GLN A 238 16.05 -19.61 -8.97
CA GLN A 238 17.05 -20.03 -7.98
C GLN A 238 17.86 -18.84 -7.44
N LEU A 239 18.34 -17.95 -8.33
CA LEU A 239 19.08 -16.77 -7.90
C LEU A 239 18.21 -15.85 -7.06
N ARG A 240 16.98 -15.57 -7.49
CA ARG A 240 16.03 -14.75 -6.72
C ARG A 240 15.77 -15.33 -5.34
N LYS A 241 15.60 -16.64 -5.22
CA LYS A 241 15.46 -17.33 -3.96
C LYS A 241 16.68 -17.16 -3.07
N GLN A 242 17.89 -17.40 -3.60
CA GLN A 242 19.13 -17.22 -2.86
C GLN A 242 19.28 -15.79 -2.35
N LEU A 243 18.95 -14.79 -3.16
CA LEU A 243 18.97 -13.37 -2.77
C LEU A 243 17.93 -13.06 -1.68
N SER A 244 16.72 -13.63 -1.76
CA SER A 244 15.67 -13.41 -0.77
C SER A 244 15.97 -14.07 0.60
N GLU A 245 16.73 -15.15 0.65
CA GLU A 245 17.13 -15.79 1.90
C GLU A 245 17.96 -14.86 2.79
N GLY A 246 18.66 -13.88 2.21
CA GLY A 246 19.39 -12.84 2.94
C GLY A 246 18.51 -11.77 3.59
N SER A 247 17.36 -11.45 2.98
CA SER A 247 16.41 -10.50 3.57
C SER A 247 15.65 -11.07 4.77
N GLY A 248 15.49 -12.40 4.82
CA GLY A 248 14.85 -13.10 5.94
C GLY A 248 15.75 -13.24 7.19
N ALA A 249 17.06 -13.03 7.07
CA ALA A 249 17.97 -13.06 8.23
C ALA A 249 17.82 -11.85 9.16
N ALA A 250 17.19 -10.77 8.70
CA ALA A 250 16.87 -9.58 9.48
C ALA A 250 15.69 -9.75 10.44
N THR A 251 14.99 -10.87 10.40
CA THR A 251 13.78 -11.16 11.21
C THR A 251 13.98 -11.19 12.73
N LYS A 252 15.18 -10.84 13.22
CA LYS A 252 15.47 -10.67 14.66
C LYS A 252 15.47 -9.20 15.11
N ALA A 253 15.52 -8.25 14.19
CA ALA A 253 15.39 -6.85 14.53
C ALA A 253 13.97 -6.60 15.06
N GLN A 254 13.87 -5.84 16.13
CA GLN A 254 12.59 -5.54 16.76
C GLN A 254 11.95 -4.27 16.20
N THR A 255 12.75 -3.40 15.60
CA THR A 255 12.31 -2.11 15.06
C THR A 255 13.14 -1.72 13.84
N LEU A 256 12.57 -0.87 12.98
CA LEU A 256 13.28 -0.27 11.85
C LEU A 256 14.60 0.40 12.27
N ALA A 257 14.63 1.04 13.44
CA ALA A 257 15.81 1.71 13.97
C ALA A 257 16.98 0.76 14.24
N GLU A 258 16.69 -0.49 14.60
CA GLU A 258 17.71 -1.53 14.86
C GLU A 258 18.27 -2.12 13.55
N GLU A 259 17.52 -2.01 12.46
CA GLU A 259 17.92 -2.51 11.14
C GLU A 259 18.83 -1.54 10.37
N VAL A 260 19.00 -0.29 10.83
CA VAL A 260 19.72 0.76 10.12
C VAL A 260 21.03 1.11 10.80
N SER A 261 22.12 1.15 10.04
CA SER A 261 23.45 1.59 10.49
C SER A 261 23.92 2.83 9.73
N GLU A 262 24.37 3.87 10.45
CA GLU A 262 25.05 5.02 9.83
C GLU A 262 26.50 4.66 9.57
N LEU A 263 26.95 4.72 8.31
CA LEU A 263 28.31 4.38 7.89
C LEU A 263 28.92 5.50 7.06
N THR A 264 30.24 5.66 7.16
CA THR A 264 31.03 6.39 6.17
C THR A 264 31.20 5.54 4.90
N LEU A 265 31.55 6.17 3.80
CA LEU A 265 31.88 5.44 2.56
C LEU A 265 33.01 4.42 2.76
N VAL A 266 33.99 4.73 3.62
CA VAL A 266 35.09 3.81 3.91
C VAL A 266 34.59 2.58 4.67
N GLU A 267 33.75 2.78 5.69
CA GLU A 267 33.13 1.67 6.45
C GLU A 267 32.20 0.85 5.58
N LEU A 268 31.43 1.49 4.70
CA LEU A 268 30.59 0.78 3.73
C LEU A 268 31.42 -0.07 2.77
N GLN A 269 32.53 0.46 2.25
CA GLN A 269 33.43 -0.31 1.39
C GLN A 269 34.07 -1.49 2.15
N GLN A 270 34.40 -1.30 3.44
CA GLN A 270 34.91 -2.37 4.29
C GLN A 270 33.81 -3.44 4.56
N LEU A 271 32.57 -3.00 4.82
CA LEU A 271 31.43 -3.89 4.99
C LEU A 271 31.21 -4.79 3.77
N CYS A 272 31.40 -4.22 2.57
CA CYS A 272 31.29 -4.98 1.31
C CYS A 272 32.39 -6.02 1.13
N GLY A 273 33.55 -5.89 1.78
CA GLY A 273 34.63 -6.91 1.81
C GLY A 273 35.21 -7.29 0.46
N SER A 274 34.70 -6.77 -0.63
CA SER A 274 35.03 -7.15 -1.99
C SER A 274 35.89 -6.09 -2.68
N SER A 275 36.96 -6.53 -3.33
CA SER A 275 37.75 -5.69 -4.22
C SER A 275 37.03 -5.38 -5.56
N GLU A 276 35.99 -6.14 -5.89
CA GLU A 276 35.28 -6.01 -7.16
C GLU A 276 34.26 -4.88 -7.16
N LEU A 277 33.49 -4.68 -6.07
CA LEU A 277 32.50 -3.61 -5.96
C LEU A 277 33.12 -2.33 -5.43
N ASN A 278 33.18 -1.29 -6.24
CA ASN A 278 33.53 0.06 -5.82
C ASN A 278 32.26 0.85 -5.47
N MET A 279 31.96 0.96 -4.17
CA MET A 279 30.75 1.63 -3.70
C MET A 279 30.69 3.12 -4.05
N THR A 280 31.83 3.82 -4.07
CA THR A 280 31.87 5.23 -4.47
C THR A 280 31.49 5.40 -5.94
N GLU A 281 32.03 4.56 -6.81
CA GLU A 281 31.70 4.58 -8.23
C GLU A 281 30.24 4.14 -8.47
N PHE A 282 29.78 3.09 -7.78
CA PHE A 282 28.40 2.63 -7.86
C PHE A 282 27.40 3.74 -7.49
N LEU A 283 27.60 4.38 -6.33
CA LEU A 283 26.76 5.50 -5.91
C LEU A 283 26.87 6.69 -6.86
N GLY A 284 28.05 6.92 -7.43
CA GLY A 284 28.26 7.94 -8.46
C GLY A 284 27.47 7.67 -9.75
N LEU A 285 27.31 6.41 -10.14
CA LEU A 285 26.45 6.03 -11.28
C LEU A 285 24.96 6.23 -10.97
N VAL A 286 24.53 5.98 -9.73
CA VAL A 286 23.13 6.10 -9.34
C VAL A 286 22.71 7.55 -9.09
N LEU A 287 23.52 8.30 -8.35
CA LEU A 287 23.19 9.65 -7.84
C LEU A 287 23.81 10.78 -8.66
N GLY A 288 24.83 10.49 -9.47
CA GLY A 288 25.76 11.47 -10.01
C GLY A 288 26.95 11.67 -9.05
N ALA A 289 28.16 11.74 -9.60
CA ALA A 289 29.41 11.79 -8.82
C ALA A 289 29.46 12.94 -7.79
N GLN A 290 28.84 14.09 -8.12
CA GLN A 290 28.77 15.27 -7.25
C GLN A 290 27.85 15.10 -6.03
N HIS A 291 26.99 14.08 -6.01
CA HIS A 291 25.99 13.85 -4.96
C HIS A 291 26.34 12.66 -4.07
N VAL A 292 27.49 12.02 -4.27
CA VAL A 292 27.93 10.91 -3.42
C VAL A 292 28.24 11.44 -2.01
N PRO A 293 27.54 10.97 -0.96
CA PRO A 293 27.68 11.51 0.38
C PRO A 293 28.89 10.91 1.10
N ALA A 294 29.50 11.67 2.02
CA ALA A 294 30.58 11.16 2.89
C ALA A 294 30.07 10.13 3.92
N LYS A 295 28.81 10.25 4.32
CA LYS A 295 28.11 9.36 5.24
C LYS A 295 26.71 9.05 4.71
N LEU A 296 26.23 7.85 4.97
CA LEU A 296 24.93 7.38 4.53
C LEU A 296 24.37 6.36 5.54
N TYR A 297 23.12 5.98 5.38
CA TYR A 297 22.51 4.88 6.13
C TYR A 297 22.52 3.59 5.31
N VAL A 298 22.81 2.48 5.97
CA VAL A 298 22.66 1.14 5.41
C VAL A 298 21.53 0.44 6.14
N TYR A 299 20.49 0.11 5.40
CA TYR A 299 19.37 -0.68 5.88
C TYR A 299 19.70 -2.16 5.70
N GLN A 300 19.56 -2.95 6.75
CA GLN A 300 19.90 -4.38 6.77
C GLN A 300 21.33 -4.67 6.25
N PRO A 301 22.40 -4.27 6.94
CA PRO A 301 23.78 -4.49 6.50
C PRO A 301 24.11 -5.95 6.19
N ALA A 302 23.50 -6.89 6.94
CA ALA A 302 23.67 -8.33 6.73
C ALA A 302 23.12 -8.78 5.35
N TYR A 303 22.04 -8.16 4.87
CA TYR A 303 21.52 -8.41 3.52
C TYR A 303 22.56 -8.04 2.45
N LEU A 304 23.18 -6.87 2.55
CA LEU A 304 24.18 -6.43 1.57
C LEU A 304 25.35 -7.43 1.52
N GLN A 305 25.84 -7.89 2.67
CA GLN A 305 26.88 -8.92 2.74
C GLN A 305 26.43 -10.25 2.10
N HIS A 306 25.20 -10.66 2.38
CA HIS A 306 24.63 -11.89 1.80
C HIS A 306 24.52 -11.80 0.26
N VAL A 307 24.03 -10.66 -0.26
CA VAL A 307 23.95 -10.43 -1.71
C VAL A 307 25.32 -10.54 -2.35
N LEU A 308 26.33 -9.89 -1.79
CA LEU A 308 27.69 -9.91 -2.31
C LEU A 308 28.28 -11.33 -2.27
N ALA A 309 28.08 -12.07 -1.20
CA ALA A 309 28.52 -13.47 -1.07
C ALA A 309 27.81 -14.38 -2.09
N THR A 310 26.51 -14.17 -2.32
CA THR A 310 25.73 -14.90 -3.32
C THR A 310 26.23 -14.61 -4.74
N LEU A 311 26.42 -13.33 -5.06
CA LEU A 311 26.88 -12.93 -6.40
C LEU A 311 28.32 -13.39 -6.68
N ALA A 312 29.22 -13.40 -5.70
CA ALA A 312 30.58 -13.93 -5.84
C ALA A 312 30.64 -15.41 -6.21
N GLN A 313 29.59 -16.17 -5.88
CA GLN A 313 29.46 -17.59 -6.22
C GLN A 313 28.61 -17.86 -7.47
N THR A 314 27.99 -16.81 -8.02
CA THR A 314 27.09 -16.92 -9.17
C THR A 314 27.85 -16.64 -10.46
N PRO A 315 27.75 -17.48 -11.50
CA PRO A 315 28.37 -17.21 -12.80
C PRO A 315 27.94 -15.85 -13.36
N ALA A 316 28.88 -15.07 -13.86
CA ALA A 316 28.67 -13.75 -14.40
C ALA A 316 27.56 -13.70 -15.46
N GLN A 317 27.50 -14.72 -16.32
CA GLN A 317 26.43 -14.90 -17.31
C GLN A 317 25.02 -14.93 -16.68
N ARG A 318 24.88 -15.63 -15.54
CA ARG A 318 23.60 -15.74 -14.83
C ARG A 318 23.19 -14.39 -14.21
N ILE A 319 24.16 -13.69 -13.63
CA ILE A 319 23.93 -12.33 -13.08
C ILE A 319 23.48 -11.37 -14.18
N ALA A 320 24.18 -11.36 -15.33
CA ALA A 320 23.85 -10.49 -16.45
C ALA A 320 22.45 -10.77 -17.02
N ASN A 321 22.09 -12.05 -17.19
CA ASN A 321 20.74 -12.43 -17.62
C ASN A 321 19.69 -11.93 -16.62
N TYR A 322 19.92 -12.10 -15.33
CA TYR A 322 19.00 -11.68 -14.28
C TYR A 322 18.81 -10.15 -14.26
N VAL A 323 19.92 -9.38 -14.25
CA VAL A 323 19.86 -7.91 -14.19
C VAL A 323 19.18 -7.32 -15.42
N LEU A 324 19.50 -7.81 -16.63
CA LEU A 324 18.87 -7.34 -17.86
C LEU A 324 17.41 -7.78 -17.99
N TRP A 325 17.05 -8.93 -17.45
CA TRP A 325 15.63 -9.33 -17.37
C TRP A 325 14.85 -8.38 -16.46
N GLN A 326 15.39 -8.06 -15.29
CA GLN A 326 14.75 -7.10 -14.36
C GLN A 326 14.61 -5.69 -14.97
N LEU A 327 15.54 -5.30 -15.86
CA LEU A 327 15.39 -4.07 -16.66
C LEU A 327 14.20 -4.17 -17.61
N LEU A 328 14.01 -5.32 -18.26
CA LEU A 328 12.95 -5.52 -19.26
C LEU A 328 11.54 -5.65 -18.63
N GLU A 329 11.45 -6.29 -17.49
CA GLU A 329 10.18 -6.71 -16.86
C GLU A 329 9.11 -5.59 -16.80
N PRO A 330 9.41 -4.33 -16.40
CA PRO A 330 8.44 -3.24 -16.38
C PRO A 330 7.87 -2.86 -17.75
N PHE A 331 8.57 -3.21 -18.82
CA PHE A 331 8.17 -2.88 -20.18
C PHE A 331 7.34 -3.96 -20.86
N LEU A 332 7.19 -5.14 -20.22
CA LEU A 332 6.54 -6.30 -20.83
C LEU A 332 5.04 -6.32 -20.52
N LEU A 333 4.23 -6.55 -21.54
CA LEU A 333 2.82 -6.91 -21.38
C LEU A 333 2.76 -8.35 -20.84
N LEU A 334 2.12 -8.56 -19.71
CA LEU A 334 1.87 -9.92 -19.19
C LEU A 334 1.05 -10.71 -20.20
N ALA A 335 1.71 -11.61 -20.93
CA ALA A 335 1.07 -12.43 -21.95
C ALA A 335 0.29 -13.58 -21.28
N ASN A 336 -0.97 -13.35 -20.96
CA ASN A 336 -1.87 -14.45 -20.62
C ASN A 336 -2.27 -15.19 -21.92
N LYS A 337 -1.89 -16.47 -22.05
CA LYS A 337 -2.25 -17.34 -23.20
C LYS A 337 -3.75 -17.67 -23.29
N ARG A 338 -4.62 -16.91 -22.65
CA ARG A 338 -6.07 -17.08 -22.82
C ARG A 338 -6.49 -16.49 -24.16
N HIS A 339 -6.40 -17.29 -25.22
CA HIS A 339 -7.05 -16.98 -26.50
C HIS A 339 -8.57 -16.98 -26.30
N GLY A 340 -9.20 -15.80 -26.30
CA GLY A 340 -10.65 -15.69 -26.16
C GLY A 340 -11.14 -14.24 -26.01
N GLN A 341 -12.47 -14.06 -25.96
CA GLN A 341 -13.17 -12.76 -25.90
C GLN A 341 -12.80 -11.84 -24.72
N GLY A 342 -11.97 -12.27 -23.76
CA GLY A 342 -11.55 -11.48 -22.60
C GLY A 342 -10.23 -10.71 -22.75
N GLN A 343 -9.42 -11.00 -23.78
CA GLN A 343 -8.06 -10.48 -23.90
C GLN A 343 -7.98 -8.93 -23.95
N GLY A 344 -8.88 -8.30 -24.70
CA GLY A 344 -8.92 -6.83 -24.79
C GLY A 344 -9.29 -6.14 -23.46
N GLN A 345 -10.10 -6.78 -22.63
CA GLN A 345 -10.50 -6.22 -21.33
C GLN A 345 -9.40 -6.38 -20.28
N GLU A 346 -8.67 -7.50 -20.29
CA GLU A 346 -7.51 -7.72 -19.42
C GLU A 346 -6.40 -6.72 -19.77
N GLN A 347 -6.09 -6.49 -21.03
CA GLN A 347 -5.12 -5.49 -21.47
C GLN A 347 -5.56 -4.07 -21.10
N LEU A 348 -6.84 -3.73 -21.29
CA LEU A 348 -7.38 -2.43 -20.88
C LEU A 348 -7.14 -2.18 -19.39
N HIS A 349 -7.49 -3.15 -18.56
CA HIS A 349 -7.29 -3.05 -17.11
C HIS A 349 -5.80 -2.94 -16.74
N TRP A 350 -4.94 -3.74 -17.36
CA TRP A 350 -3.50 -3.64 -17.17
C TRP A 350 -2.97 -2.27 -17.56
N CYS A 351 -3.38 -1.71 -18.70
CA CYS A 351 -2.96 -0.40 -19.19
C CYS A 351 -3.43 0.76 -18.27
N VAL A 352 -4.62 0.65 -17.68
CA VAL A 352 -5.08 1.61 -16.65
C VAL A 352 -4.16 1.55 -15.42
N LYS A 353 -3.80 0.34 -14.96
CA LYS A 353 -2.86 0.16 -13.85
C LYS A 353 -1.47 0.71 -14.17
N GLN A 354 -0.94 0.47 -15.39
CA GLN A 354 0.34 1.06 -15.81
C GLN A 354 0.28 2.59 -15.85
N THR A 355 -0.81 3.18 -16.36
CA THR A 355 -0.98 4.63 -16.36
C THR A 355 -1.00 5.17 -14.92
N ARG A 356 -1.73 4.53 -14.03
CA ARG A 356 -1.75 4.89 -12.60
C ARG A 356 -0.38 4.74 -11.96
N LYS A 357 0.35 3.65 -12.24
CA LYS A 357 1.69 3.40 -11.68
C LYS A 357 2.68 4.51 -12.04
N HIS A 358 2.70 4.96 -13.28
CA HIS A 358 3.71 5.91 -13.77
C HIS A 358 3.30 7.38 -13.72
N PHE A 359 2.00 7.68 -13.58
CA PHE A 359 1.43 9.01 -13.40
C PHE A 359 0.64 9.14 -12.10
N GLY A 360 1.01 8.41 -11.04
CA GLY A 360 0.19 8.27 -9.82
C GLY A 360 -0.33 9.58 -9.27
N GLU A 361 0.56 10.46 -8.84
CA GLU A 361 0.23 11.76 -8.25
C GLU A 361 -0.58 12.64 -9.23
N LEU A 362 -0.19 12.67 -10.50
CA LEU A 362 -0.93 13.43 -11.53
C LEU A 362 -2.33 12.84 -11.75
N SER A 363 -2.46 11.51 -11.81
CA SER A 363 -3.75 10.84 -11.94
C SER A 363 -4.67 11.16 -10.77
N GLU A 364 -4.14 11.10 -9.54
CA GLU A 364 -4.88 11.44 -8.33
C GLU A 364 -5.32 12.90 -8.33
N HIS A 365 -4.42 13.83 -8.63
CA HIS A 365 -4.72 15.26 -8.72
C HIS A 365 -5.83 15.53 -9.73
N LEU A 366 -5.70 15.04 -10.97
CA LEU A 366 -6.69 15.27 -12.03
C LEU A 366 -8.05 14.63 -11.74
N ILE A 367 -8.07 13.45 -11.14
CA ILE A 367 -9.30 12.76 -10.79
C ILE A 367 -9.97 13.45 -9.60
N TYR A 368 -9.18 13.80 -8.56
CA TYR A 368 -9.71 14.47 -7.37
C TYR A 368 -10.33 15.84 -7.69
N ALA A 369 -9.72 16.62 -8.56
CA ALA A 369 -10.26 17.89 -9.01
C ALA A 369 -11.72 17.81 -9.56
N ARG A 370 -12.16 16.60 -10.00
CA ARG A 370 -13.50 16.36 -10.53
C ARG A 370 -14.56 16.03 -9.49
N TYR A 371 -14.15 15.59 -8.29
CA TYR A 371 -15.08 15.25 -7.20
C TYR A 371 -14.69 15.87 -5.87
N ARG A 372 -13.73 16.78 -5.87
CA ARG A 372 -13.30 17.52 -4.69
C ARG A 372 -14.50 18.19 -4.01
N SER A 373 -14.54 18.09 -2.70
CA SER A 373 -15.61 18.63 -1.90
C SER A 373 -15.04 19.24 -0.61
N ASP A 374 -15.25 20.54 -0.43
CA ASP A 374 -14.86 21.23 0.81
C ASP A 374 -15.55 20.62 2.02
N ALA A 375 -16.76 20.09 1.84
CA ALA A 375 -17.46 19.38 2.91
C ALA A 375 -16.76 18.08 3.30
N ALA A 376 -16.16 17.35 2.33
CA ALA A 376 -15.38 16.14 2.62
C ALA A 376 -14.09 16.48 3.37
N GLU A 377 -13.35 17.45 2.88
CA GLU A 377 -12.10 17.89 3.52
C GLU A 377 -12.36 18.42 4.94
N SER A 378 -13.40 19.24 5.11
CA SER A 378 -13.82 19.75 6.41
C SER A 378 -14.22 18.62 7.36
N GLU A 379 -14.91 17.59 6.88
CA GLU A 379 -15.29 16.42 7.68
C GLU A 379 -14.06 15.62 8.14
N VAL A 380 -13.10 15.39 7.24
CA VAL A 380 -11.83 14.74 7.59
C VAL A 380 -11.12 15.51 8.71
N HIS A 381 -11.00 16.81 8.56
CA HIS A 381 -10.37 17.65 9.58
C HIS A 381 -11.17 17.68 10.90
N ALA A 382 -12.49 17.70 10.84
CA ALA A 382 -13.32 17.65 12.06
C ALA A 382 -13.15 16.32 12.82
N VAL A 383 -13.20 15.20 12.10
CA VAL A 383 -12.93 13.86 12.68
C VAL A 383 -11.53 13.80 13.28
N TRP A 384 -10.52 14.26 12.54
CA TRP A 384 -9.14 14.33 13.02
C TRP A 384 -8.99 15.14 14.32
N GLN A 385 -9.57 16.33 14.39
CA GLN A 385 -9.50 17.15 15.60
C GLN A 385 -10.16 16.48 16.79
N GLN A 386 -11.29 15.80 16.58
CA GLN A 386 -11.97 15.06 17.63
C GLN A 386 -11.14 13.86 18.09
N MET A 387 -10.54 13.10 17.16
CA MET A 387 -9.65 11.98 17.48
C MET A 387 -8.46 12.44 18.31
N ARG A 388 -7.79 13.50 17.86
CA ARG A 388 -6.63 14.08 18.53
C ARG A 388 -6.95 14.59 19.94
N ALA A 389 -8.08 15.28 20.09
CA ALA A 389 -8.55 15.75 21.40
C ALA A 389 -8.88 14.57 22.35
N THR A 390 -9.51 13.51 21.82
CA THR A 390 -9.84 12.30 22.61
C THR A 390 -8.57 11.59 23.07
N PHE A 391 -7.59 11.38 22.18
CA PHE A 391 -6.32 10.73 22.58
C PHE A 391 -5.49 11.58 23.54
N ARG A 392 -5.49 12.90 23.34
CA ARG A 392 -4.88 13.84 24.30
C ARG A 392 -5.51 13.70 25.69
N GLN A 393 -6.81 13.58 25.76
CA GLN A 393 -7.53 13.36 27.05
C GLN A 393 -7.14 12.02 27.67
N GLN A 394 -6.99 10.96 26.90
CA GLN A 394 -6.51 9.66 27.39
C GLN A 394 -5.10 9.76 27.97
N LEU A 395 -4.17 10.39 27.22
CA LEU A 395 -2.78 10.59 27.65
C LEU A 395 -2.68 11.44 28.93
N ALA A 396 -3.56 12.44 29.10
CA ALA A 396 -3.60 13.29 30.28
C ALA A 396 -4.33 12.64 31.48
N GLY A 397 -5.11 11.59 31.24
CA GLY A 397 -5.93 10.93 32.24
C GLY A 397 -5.19 9.86 33.05
N ASP A 398 -5.90 9.26 34.01
CA ASP A 398 -5.33 8.28 34.94
C ASP A 398 -5.30 6.85 34.37
N LYS A 399 -5.91 6.60 33.20
CA LYS A 399 -5.97 5.25 32.62
C LYS A 399 -4.60 4.75 32.10
N LEU A 400 -3.67 5.68 31.79
CA LEU A 400 -2.31 5.38 31.37
C LEU A 400 -1.29 5.64 32.50
N ASP A 401 -1.61 5.25 33.73
CA ASP A 401 -0.79 5.40 34.94
C ASP A 401 0.50 4.59 34.89
N TRP A 402 0.57 3.58 34.03
CA TRP A 402 1.77 2.80 33.77
C TRP A 402 2.86 3.63 33.06
N MET A 403 2.47 4.67 32.31
CA MET A 403 3.38 5.60 31.65
C MET A 403 3.77 6.72 32.59
N ALA A 404 5.08 6.95 32.77
CA ALA A 404 5.60 8.00 33.65
C ALA A 404 5.14 9.40 33.18
N PRO A 405 4.93 10.35 34.12
CA PRO A 405 4.42 11.69 33.77
C PRO A 405 5.24 12.41 32.71
N GLN A 406 6.58 12.28 32.72
CA GLN A 406 7.45 12.90 31.73
C GLN A 406 7.21 12.31 30.34
N THR A 407 7.14 10.98 30.21
CA THR A 407 6.89 10.31 28.95
C THR A 407 5.50 10.68 28.41
N ARG A 408 4.47 10.75 29.28
CA ARG A 408 3.12 11.22 28.89
C ARG A 408 3.13 12.65 28.36
N GLN A 409 3.91 13.55 28.97
CA GLN A 409 4.01 14.93 28.50
C GLN A 409 4.65 15.00 27.10
N LEU A 410 5.72 14.23 26.87
CA LEU A 410 6.37 14.15 25.56
C LEU A 410 5.46 13.49 24.49
N ALA A 411 4.66 12.49 24.90
CA ALA A 411 3.65 11.89 24.02
C ALA A 411 2.55 12.91 23.62
N ILE A 412 2.11 13.74 24.56
CA ILE A 412 1.18 14.85 24.28
C ILE A 412 1.81 15.85 23.31
N GLU A 413 3.07 16.23 23.52
CA GLU A 413 3.81 17.14 22.62
C GLU A 413 3.90 16.55 21.20
N LYS A 414 4.21 15.26 21.08
CA LYS A 414 4.25 14.56 19.78
C LYS A 414 2.89 14.58 19.09
N LEU A 415 1.82 14.27 19.80
CA LEU A 415 0.46 14.33 19.30
C LEU A 415 0.05 15.73 18.84
N GLU A 416 0.43 16.78 19.61
CA GLU A 416 0.11 18.16 19.28
C GLU A 416 0.83 18.66 18.02
N ARG A 417 2.03 18.15 17.74
CA ARG A 417 2.79 18.45 16.51
C ARG A 417 2.43 17.56 15.34
N MET A 418 1.74 16.44 15.58
CA MET A 418 1.32 15.53 14.51
C MET A 418 0.38 16.23 13.52
N GLN A 419 0.72 16.15 12.24
CA GLN A 419 -0.02 16.79 11.16
C GLN A 419 -0.89 15.80 10.39
N LEU A 420 -1.87 16.34 9.67
CA LEU A 420 -2.72 15.59 8.75
C LEU A 420 -2.65 16.25 7.38
N HIS A 421 -2.27 15.50 6.38
CA HIS A 421 -2.17 15.98 5.00
C HIS A 421 -3.13 15.20 4.09
N ILE A 422 -3.97 15.91 3.37
CA ILE A 422 -4.73 15.35 2.25
C ILE A 422 -3.85 15.50 1.01
N LEU A 423 -3.49 14.39 0.37
CA LEU A 423 -2.57 14.34 -0.76
C LEU A 423 -3.28 14.75 -2.07
N ALA A 424 -3.71 16.01 -2.13
CA ALA A 424 -4.34 16.61 -3.31
C ALA A 424 -3.32 17.05 -4.38
N TYR A 425 -2.03 17.14 -4.01
CA TYR A 425 -0.90 17.53 -4.86
C TYR A 425 -1.05 18.94 -5.47
N ASP A 426 -1.80 19.85 -4.84
CA ASP A 426 -2.06 21.20 -5.34
C ASP A 426 -0.78 22.04 -5.47
N ALA A 427 0.22 21.80 -4.62
CA ALA A 427 1.52 22.48 -4.65
C ALA A 427 2.50 21.89 -5.69
N GLN A 428 2.16 20.76 -6.32
CA GLN A 428 3.05 20.08 -7.26
C GLN A 428 2.98 20.71 -8.64
N ASN A 429 4.13 21.11 -9.18
CA ASN A 429 4.21 21.64 -10.54
C ASN A 429 4.34 20.50 -11.57
N PHE A 430 3.21 19.92 -11.97
CA PHE A 430 3.17 18.83 -12.95
C PHE A 430 3.62 19.25 -14.36
N GLU A 431 3.46 20.52 -14.75
CA GLU A 431 3.97 21.04 -16.03
C GLU A 431 5.50 21.02 -16.06
N GLN A 432 6.15 21.32 -14.94
CA GLN A 432 7.61 21.20 -14.84
C GLN A 432 8.06 19.73 -14.93
N LEU A 433 7.32 18.80 -14.34
CA LEU A 433 7.67 17.38 -14.32
C LEU A 433 7.44 16.69 -15.67
N TYR A 434 6.29 16.91 -16.25
CA TYR A 434 5.82 16.15 -17.41
C TYR A 434 5.66 17.01 -18.67
N GLY A 435 5.58 18.34 -18.55
CA GLY A 435 5.23 19.22 -19.66
C GLY A 435 6.22 19.19 -20.83
N GLN A 436 7.47 18.78 -20.61
CA GLN A 436 8.49 18.66 -21.66
C GLN A 436 8.56 17.27 -22.31
N LEU A 437 7.79 16.30 -21.82
CA LEU A 437 7.79 14.95 -22.39
C LEU A 437 7.16 14.94 -23.78
N ALA A 438 7.78 14.16 -24.67
CA ALA A 438 7.29 13.93 -26.03
C ALA A 438 6.71 12.52 -26.14
N LEU A 439 5.56 12.29 -25.44
CA LEU A 439 4.90 10.99 -25.49
C LEU A 439 4.17 10.78 -26.80
N ASN A 440 4.20 9.55 -27.28
CA ASN A 440 3.62 9.14 -28.55
C ASN A 440 2.67 7.98 -28.33
N ALA A 441 1.45 8.11 -28.84
CA ALA A 441 0.41 7.10 -28.73
C ALA A 441 0.72 5.74 -29.39
N SER A 442 1.88 5.56 -30.03
CA SER A 442 2.28 4.32 -30.71
C SER A 442 3.56 3.67 -30.18
N ASN A 443 4.29 4.31 -29.26
CA ASN A 443 5.56 3.76 -28.78
C ASN A 443 5.61 3.72 -27.24
N TYR A 444 5.11 2.64 -26.68
CA TYR A 444 5.05 2.42 -25.24
C TYR A 444 6.45 2.36 -24.58
N VAL A 445 7.40 1.63 -25.20
CA VAL A 445 8.75 1.46 -24.62
C VAL A 445 9.42 2.81 -24.44
N ARG A 446 9.41 3.66 -25.48
CA ARG A 446 10.00 4.99 -25.41
C ARG A 446 9.27 5.90 -24.42
N ASN A 447 7.95 5.81 -24.37
CA ASN A 447 7.17 6.59 -23.40
C ASN A 447 7.54 6.21 -21.97
N LEU A 448 7.60 4.91 -21.68
CA LEU A 448 7.96 4.43 -20.35
C LEU A 448 9.41 4.77 -19.98
N GLN A 449 10.37 4.69 -20.94
CA GLN A 449 11.73 5.15 -20.70
C GLN A 449 11.77 6.62 -20.24
N GLN A 450 11.03 7.52 -20.90
CA GLN A 450 10.97 8.94 -20.51
C GLN A 450 10.42 9.11 -19.09
N LEU A 451 9.35 8.39 -18.73
CA LEU A 451 8.73 8.46 -17.40
C LEU A 451 9.68 7.94 -16.31
N LEU A 452 10.38 6.84 -16.56
CA LEU A 452 11.35 6.29 -15.61
C LEU A 452 12.56 7.23 -15.45
N GLN A 453 12.99 7.91 -16.51
CA GLN A 453 14.03 8.96 -16.41
C GLN A 453 13.57 10.13 -15.56
N VAL A 454 12.32 10.59 -15.69
CA VAL A 454 11.75 11.62 -14.80
C VAL A 454 11.76 11.15 -13.36
N ALA A 455 11.37 9.90 -13.10
CA ALA A 455 11.38 9.32 -11.75
C ALA A 455 12.79 9.26 -11.16
N ALA A 456 13.79 8.83 -11.94
CA ALA A 456 15.19 8.79 -11.52
C ALA A 456 15.74 10.21 -11.21
N ALA A 457 15.49 11.17 -12.10
CA ALA A 457 15.92 12.56 -11.90
C ALA A 457 15.25 13.18 -10.65
N ARG A 458 13.96 12.89 -10.44
CA ARG A 458 13.21 13.37 -9.28
C ARG A 458 13.76 12.78 -7.97
N ASN A 459 14.14 11.51 -7.97
CA ASN A 459 14.75 10.88 -6.79
C ASN A 459 16.04 11.62 -6.41
N VAL A 460 16.95 11.84 -7.35
CA VAL A 460 18.22 12.56 -7.08
C VAL A 460 17.99 14.03 -6.67
N ALA A 461 17.02 14.71 -7.28
CA ALA A 461 16.70 16.11 -6.95
C ALA A 461 16.29 16.31 -5.49
N GLN A 462 15.85 15.27 -4.80
CA GLN A 462 15.52 15.33 -3.36
C GLN A 462 16.74 15.65 -2.50
N LEU A 463 17.97 15.33 -2.93
CA LEU A 463 19.21 15.66 -2.20
C LEU A 463 19.50 17.17 -2.16
N THR A 464 19.07 17.90 -3.17
CA THR A 464 19.35 19.34 -3.29
C THR A 464 18.22 20.23 -2.81
N ASN A 465 17.00 19.68 -2.70
CA ASN A 465 15.81 20.39 -2.26
C ASN A 465 15.68 20.29 -0.74
N SER A 466 16.41 21.17 -0.02
CA SER A 466 16.30 21.28 1.45
C SER A 466 14.98 21.95 1.93
N SER A 467 14.14 22.41 1.05
CA SER A 467 12.81 22.90 1.38
C SER A 467 11.79 21.78 1.29
N SER A 468 11.70 21.00 2.37
CA SER A 468 10.49 20.50 3.03
C SER A 468 9.18 20.57 2.30
N SER A 469 8.28 19.82 2.68
CA SER A 469 6.86 19.75 2.31
C SER A 469 6.54 19.15 0.95
N SER A 470 7.42 18.37 0.34
CA SER A 470 6.94 17.35 -0.55
C SER A 470 6.36 16.21 0.33
N SER A 471 5.15 16.47 0.83
CA SER A 471 4.26 15.47 1.37
C SER A 471 4.33 14.23 0.47
N GLY A 472 4.81 13.11 0.99
CA GLY A 472 4.64 11.85 0.29
C GLY A 472 5.85 10.96 0.09
N SER A 473 7.07 11.31 0.53
CA SER A 473 8.16 10.35 0.55
C SER A 473 8.40 9.75 1.93
N SER A 474 7.38 9.16 2.48
CA SER A 474 7.55 8.24 3.61
C SER A 474 8.15 6.93 3.12
N MET A 475 8.94 6.25 3.94
CA MET A 475 9.41 4.90 3.62
C MET A 475 8.22 3.97 3.31
N ALA A 476 7.11 4.11 4.00
CA ALA A 476 5.88 3.38 3.73
C ALA A 476 5.26 3.70 2.36
N ALA A 477 5.24 4.98 1.94
CA ALA A 477 4.74 5.35 0.61
C ALA A 477 5.64 4.88 -0.52
N GLN A 478 6.90 4.59 -0.22
CA GLN A 478 7.86 4.06 -1.20
C GLN A 478 7.83 2.54 -1.28
N HIS A 479 7.33 1.82 -0.25
CA HIS A 479 7.26 0.35 -0.24
C HIS A 479 6.10 -0.24 -1.04
N THR A 480 5.11 0.56 -1.43
CA THR A 480 4.01 0.07 -2.26
C THR A 480 4.16 0.54 -3.70
N GLU A 481 4.45 -0.37 -4.61
CA GLU A 481 4.33 -0.18 -6.08
C GLU A 481 2.88 0.13 -6.50
N VAL A 482 1.95 0.05 -5.58
CA VAL A 482 0.54 0.36 -5.75
C VAL A 482 0.27 1.63 -4.95
N LEU A 483 -0.27 2.66 -5.58
CA LEU A 483 -0.84 3.80 -4.88
C LEU A 483 -1.75 3.27 -3.79
N SER A 484 -1.37 3.49 -2.53
CA SER A 484 -2.17 3.04 -1.40
C SER A 484 -3.47 3.84 -1.38
N PHE A 485 -4.58 3.14 -1.24
CA PHE A 485 -5.88 3.78 -0.98
C PHE A 485 -6.17 3.89 0.52
N THR A 486 -5.22 3.50 1.36
CA THR A 486 -5.27 3.66 2.81
C THR A 486 -4.46 4.87 3.25
N PRO A 487 -4.81 5.55 4.34
CA PRO A 487 -3.92 6.50 4.98
C PRO A 487 -2.59 5.84 5.36
N ALA A 488 -1.57 6.64 5.62
CA ALA A 488 -0.30 6.17 6.13
C ALA A 488 0.34 7.20 7.05
N TYR A 489 0.85 6.75 8.20
CA TYR A 489 1.65 7.58 9.10
C TYR A 489 3.11 7.60 8.68
N SER A 490 3.68 8.80 8.56
CA SER A 490 5.11 9.00 8.33
C SER A 490 5.82 9.31 9.66
N MET A 491 6.66 8.39 10.13
CA MET A 491 7.41 8.54 11.38
C MET A 491 8.39 9.71 11.30
N LEU A 492 9.06 9.87 10.15
CA LEU A 492 10.09 10.90 9.93
C LEU A 492 9.51 12.32 9.75
N ASP A 493 8.23 12.43 9.40
CA ASP A 493 7.54 13.71 9.23
C ASP A 493 6.54 13.98 10.36
N ASN A 494 6.29 13.01 11.22
CA ASN A 494 5.23 13.02 12.23
C ASN A 494 3.89 13.47 11.66
N CYS A 495 3.49 12.87 10.55
CA CYS A 495 2.25 13.23 9.86
C CYS A 495 1.48 12.01 9.34
N ILE A 496 0.16 12.17 9.22
CA ILE A 496 -0.74 11.22 8.56
C ILE A 496 -1.03 11.74 7.15
N ASN A 497 -0.78 10.91 6.15
CA ASN A 497 -1.04 11.21 4.75
C ASN A 497 -2.33 10.49 4.31
N ILE A 498 -3.30 11.24 3.81
CA ILE A 498 -4.58 10.71 3.32
C ILE A 498 -4.57 10.78 1.79
N PRO A 499 -4.59 9.64 1.08
CA PRO A 499 -4.76 9.63 -0.36
C PRO A 499 -6.16 10.14 -0.74
N VAL A 500 -6.23 11.00 -1.74
CA VAL A 500 -7.52 11.58 -2.17
C VAL A 500 -8.51 10.55 -2.70
N ALA A 501 -8.03 9.40 -3.13
CA ALA A 501 -8.87 8.27 -3.53
C ALA A 501 -9.78 7.78 -2.38
N LEU A 502 -9.36 7.91 -1.12
CA LEU A 502 -10.17 7.59 0.06
C LEU A 502 -11.39 8.50 0.19
N LEU A 503 -11.30 9.71 -0.33
CA LEU A 503 -12.37 10.72 -0.25
C LEU A 503 -13.42 10.57 -1.36
N GLN A 504 -13.38 9.51 -2.16
CA GLN A 504 -14.43 9.22 -3.13
C GLN A 504 -15.78 9.09 -2.39
N PRO A 505 -16.84 9.83 -2.82
CA PRO A 505 -18.12 9.81 -2.14
C PRO A 505 -18.79 8.42 -2.20
N HIS A 506 -19.58 8.13 -1.17
CA HIS A 506 -20.41 6.93 -1.02
C HIS A 506 -19.66 5.62 -0.70
N TYR A 507 -18.34 5.66 -0.49
CA TYR A 507 -17.59 4.53 0.07
C TYR A 507 -17.57 4.60 1.61
N PHE A 508 -16.64 5.34 2.17
CA PHE A 508 -16.48 5.45 3.63
C PHE A 508 -17.22 6.65 4.23
N TRP A 509 -17.59 7.60 3.40
CA TRP A 509 -18.29 8.79 3.83
C TRP A 509 -19.28 9.30 2.79
N ALA A 510 -20.31 9.98 3.27
CA ALA A 510 -21.18 10.86 2.52
C ALA A 510 -21.81 11.85 3.52
N PRO A 511 -22.19 13.06 3.11
CA PRO A 511 -22.86 14.00 4.02
C PRO A 511 -24.13 13.42 4.65
N GLU A 512 -24.80 12.51 3.97
CA GLU A 512 -26.06 11.85 4.35
C GLU A 512 -25.89 10.70 5.33
N TYR A 513 -24.65 10.16 5.45
CA TYR A 513 -24.39 9.03 6.33
C TYR A 513 -24.41 9.45 7.80
N PRO A 514 -24.94 8.60 8.70
CA PRO A 514 -24.73 8.75 10.13
C PRO A 514 -23.25 8.93 10.48
N LYS A 515 -22.98 9.73 11.50
CA LYS A 515 -21.61 9.88 12.02
C LYS A 515 -21.04 8.57 12.53
N ALA A 516 -21.91 7.67 13.04
CA ALA A 516 -21.51 6.32 13.42
C ALA A 516 -20.70 5.61 12.31
N LEU A 517 -21.16 5.67 11.04
CA LEU A 517 -20.45 5.08 9.92
C LEU A 517 -19.11 5.76 9.66
N ARG A 518 -19.08 7.09 9.71
CA ARG A 518 -17.89 7.88 9.40
C ARG A 518 -16.78 7.65 10.43
N TYR A 519 -17.14 7.65 11.72
CA TYR A 519 -16.18 7.35 12.79
C TYR A 519 -15.74 5.89 12.76
N ALA A 520 -16.63 4.95 12.43
CA ALA A 520 -16.30 3.54 12.33
C ALA A 520 -15.39 3.18 11.15
N THR A 521 -15.36 3.99 10.11
CA THR A 521 -14.54 3.77 8.91
C THR A 521 -13.40 4.79 8.84
N LEU A 522 -13.68 6.01 8.39
CA LEU A 522 -12.67 7.06 8.29
C LEU A 522 -12.03 7.40 9.64
N GLY A 523 -12.82 7.53 10.71
CA GLY A 523 -12.32 7.80 12.05
C GLY A 523 -11.40 6.67 12.54
N TYR A 524 -11.80 5.42 12.34
CA TYR A 524 -10.95 4.27 12.68
C TYR A 524 -9.62 4.28 11.88
N LEU A 525 -9.66 4.51 10.57
CA LEU A 525 -8.43 4.60 9.77
C LEU A 525 -7.50 5.72 10.26
N LEU A 526 -8.05 6.90 10.57
CA LEU A 526 -7.26 7.99 11.17
C LEU A 526 -6.73 7.66 12.56
N GLY A 527 -7.50 6.91 13.36
CA GLY A 527 -7.09 6.44 14.67
C GLY A 527 -5.98 5.39 14.60
N HIS A 528 -6.05 4.48 13.63
CA HIS A 528 -5.01 3.50 13.34
C HIS A 528 -3.68 4.22 13.01
N GLU A 529 -3.70 5.17 12.07
CA GLU A 529 -2.52 5.95 11.71
C GLU A 529 -1.99 6.81 12.87
N LEU A 530 -2.88 7.36 13.70
CA LEU A 530 -2.47 8.11 14.87
C LEU A 530 -1.70 7.21 15.85
N ILE A 531 -2.18 5.98 16.08
CA ILE A 531 -1.53 5.04 17.00
C ILE A 531 -0.17 4.58 16.47
N HIS A 532 0.05 4.53 15.14
CA HIS A 532 1.38 4.31 14.59
C HIS A 532 2.42 5.32 15.08
N GLY A 533 2.03 6.52 15.48
CA GLY A 533 2.93 7.45 16.16
C GLY A 533 3.45 6.95 17.52
N PHE A 534 2.82 5.93 18.11
CA PHE A 534 3.03 5.45 19.47
C PHE A 534 3.14 3.92 19.59
N ASP A 535 3.17 3.22 18.47
CA ASP A 535 3.35 1.76 18.38
C ASP A 535 4.81 1.33 18.59
N ASP A 536 5.13 0.09 18.23
CA ASP A 536 6.47 -0.49 18.40
C ASP A 536 7.57 0.34 17.71
N ASP A 537 7.30 0.83 16.50
CA ASP A 537 8.23 1.62 15.72
C ASP A 537 8.10 3.12 15.99
N GLY A 538 6.88 3.67 15.89
CA GLY A 538 6.65 5.10 16.00
C GLY A 538 7.05 5.69 17.35
N ARG A 539 6.96 4.92 18.45
CA ARG A 539 7.39 5.35 19.78
C ARG A 539 8.88 5.68 19.87
N ASN A 540 9.69 5.24 18.90
CA ASN A 540 11.12 5.52 18.87
C ASN A 540 11.44 6.91 18.26
N TYR A 541 10.47 7.57 17.65
CA TYR A 541 10.62 8.87 17.02
C TYR A 541 9.94 9.96 17.85
N ASP A 542 10.63 11.09 18.03
CA ASP A 542 10.13 12.23 18.80
C ASP A 542 9.08 13.06 18.04
N ALA A 543 8.64 14.16 18.62
CA ALA A 543 7.65 15.07 18.05
C ALA A 543 8.10 15.77 16.75
N ALA A 544 9.39 15.79 16.44
CA ALA A 544 9.96 16.34 15.21
C ALA A 544 10.25 15.25 14.16
N GLY A 545 9.95 13.97 14.45
CA GLY A 545 10.24 12.84 13.57
C GLY A 545 11.69 12.36 13.66
N ASN A 546 12.43 12.72 14.71
CA ASN A 546 13.79 12.25 14.91
C ASN A 546 13.79 10.97 15.76
N LEU A 547 14.58 9.99 15.37
CA LEU A 547 14.88 8.82 16.19
C LEU A 547 15.56 9.27 17.49
N SER A 548 14.88 9.12 18.61
CA SER A 548 15.30 9.64 19.91
C SER A 548 14.78 8.78 21.06
N PRO A 549 15.60 8.45 22.08
CA PRO A 549 15.17 7.68 23.24
C PRO A 549 14.42 8.58 24.25
N TRP A 550 13.20 9.00 23.93
CA TRP A 550 12.40 9.90 24.76
C TRP A 550 11.52 9.21 25.81
N TRP A 551 11.37 7.89 25.72
CA TRP A 551 10.67 7.09 26.73
C TRP A 551 11.60 6.77 27.90
N ASP A 552 11.12 6.91 29.14
CA ASP A 552 11.81 6.40 30.32
C ASP A 552 11.81 4.86 30.36
N GLU A 553 12.74 4.27 31.15
CA GLU A 553 12.92 2.82 31.23
C GLU A 553 11.67 2.09 31.74
N ARG A 554 10.97 2.65 32.74
CA ARG A 554 9.77 2.04 33.31
C ARG A 554 8.64 2.00 32.25
N SER A 555 8.36 3.12 31.61
CA SER A 555 7.33 3.20 30.59
C SER A 555 7.62 2.26 29.40
N ARG A 556 8.89 2.12 29.02
CA ARG A 556 9.32 1.19 27.98
C ARG A 556 9.09 -0.26 28.40
N TYR A 557 9.49 -0.64 29.61
CA TYR A 557 9.26 -1.99 30.14
C TYR A 557 7.77 -2.33 30.21
N GLU A 558 6.95 -1.43 30.73
CA GLU A 558 5.51 -1.61 30.86
C GLU A 558 4.79 -1.73 29.49
N TYR A 559 5.27 -1.01 28.48
CA TYR A 559 4.80 -1.14 27.11
C TYR A 559 5.14 -2.53 26.57
N ASP A 560 6.40 -2.97 26.70
CA ASP A 560 6.87 -4.25 26.18
C ASP A 560 6.14 -5.44 26.84
N GLU A 561 5.81 -5.35 28.14
CA GLU A 561 4.98 -6.37 28.81
C GLU A 561 3.56 -6.42 28.23
N ARG A 562 2.95 -5.28 27.92
CA ARG A 562 1.61 -5.22 27.31
C ARG A 562 1.60 -5.71 25.88
N ARG A 563 2.66 -5.42 25.11
CA ARG A 563 2.84 -5.94 23.75
C ARG A 563 2.85 -7.46 23.69
N LYS A 564 3.42 -8.14 24.66
CA LYS A 564 3.45 -9.62 24.74
C LYS A 564 2.05 -10.24 24.77
N CYS A 565 1.06 -9.50 25.30
CA CYS A 565 -0.33 -9.95 25.26
C CYS A 565 -0.83 -10.07 23.81
N PHE A 566 -0.59 -9.06 22.98
CA PHE A 566 -0.96 -9.07 21.57
C PHE A 566 -0.22 -10.17 20.82
N GLN A 567 1.09 -10.32 21.04
CA GLN A 567 1.88 -11.39 20.46
C GLN A 567 1.29 -12.77 20.75
N ALA A 568 0.95 -13.03 22.03
CA ALA A 568 0.35 -14.30 22.45
C ALA A 568 -1.04 -14.50 21.86
N GLN A 569 -1.88 -13.47 21.84
CA GLN A 569 -3.25 -13.54 21.31
C GLN A 569 -3.26 -13.80 19.81
N TYR A 570 -2.55 -12.98 19.02
CA TYR A 570 -2.58 -13.09 17.56
C TYR A 570 -1.89 -14.38 17.08
N HIS A 571 -0.85 -14.84 17.77
CA HIS A 571 -0.25 -16.14 17.46
C HIS A 571 -1.22 -17.32 17.64
N GLN A 572 -2.24 -17.22 18.49
CA GLN A 572 -3.24 -18.27 18.66
C GLN A 572 -4.26 -18.36 17.51
N PHE A 573 -4.40 -17.31 16.71
CA PHE A 573 -5.32 -17.30 15.59
C PHE A 573 -4.87 -18.28 14.49
N ARG A 574 -5.85 -18.89 13.83
CA ARG A 574 -5.62 -19.81 12.72
C ARG A 574 -6.35 -19.33 11.48
N TYR A 575 -5.60 -19.17 10.40
CA TYR A 575 -6.13 -18.80 9.09
C TYR A 575 -5.92 -19.96 8.11
N ASP A 576 -7.01 -20.44 7.53
CA ASP A 576 -6.99 -21.62 6.63
C ASP A 576 -6.27 -22.86 7.25
N GLY A 577 -6.46 -23.06 8.58
CA GLY A 577 -5.84 -24.16 9.33
C GLY A 577 -4.41 -23.88 9.81
N LEU A 578 -3.75 -22.84 9.32
CA LEU A 578 -2.40 -22.45 9.73
C LEU A 578 -2.45 -21.45 10.88
N GLN A 579 -1.58 -21.65 11.84
CA GLN A 579 -1.38 -20.70 12.94
C GLN A 579 -0.64 -19.46 12.44
N LEU A 580 -1.06 -18.27 12.86
CA LEU A 580 -0.37 -17.02 12.49
C LEU A 580 1.06 -17.00 13.04
N PRO A 581 2.00 -16.33 12.36
CA PRO A 581 3.38 -16.20 12.82
C PRO A 581 3.49 -15.62 14.25
N ASN A 582 4.48 -16.08 15.00
CA ASN A 582 4.79 -15.55 16.33
C ASN A 582 5.73 -14.34 16.20
N LEU A 583 5.19 -13.22 15.72
CA LEU A 583 5.95 -11.99 15.51
C LEU A 583 6.14 -11.27 16.85
N VAL A 584 7.34 -10.76 17.09
CA VAL A 584 7.64 -9.93 18.27
C VAL A 584 7.10 -8.51 18.06
N GLU A 585 7.25 -8.01 16.87
CA GLU A 585 6.73 -6.72 16.42
C GLU A 585 5.20 -6.82 16.23
N GLN A 586 4.45 -5.89 16.78
CA GLN A 586 2.98 -5.90 16.85
C GLN A 586 2.36 -4.57 16.41
N SER A 587 3.08 -3.70 15.72
CA SER A 587 2.66 -2.34 15.35
C SER A 587 1.24 -2.32 14.76
N GLU A 588 0.97 -3.15 13.76
CA GLU A 588 -0.33 -3.21 13.09
C GLU A 588 -1.46 -3.67 14.03
N ASN A 589 -1.19 -4.68 14.85
CA ASN A 589 -2.18 -5.19 15.80
C ASN A 589 -2.47 -4.17 16.91
N ILE A 590 -1.46 -3.43 17.36
CA ILE A 590 -1.60 -2.34 18.34
C ILE A 590 -2.38 -1.17 17.73
N ALA A 591 -2.06 -0.80 16.48
CA ALA A 591 -2.75 0.25 15.75
C ALA A 591 -4.24 -0.07 15.52
N ASP A 592 -4.57 -1.29 15.14
CA ASP A 592 -5.96 -1.76 14.99
C ASP A 592 -6.74 -1.66 16.31
N ASN A 593 -6.15 -2.17 17.40
CA ASN A 593 -6.78 -2.20 18.72
C ASN A 593 -6.94 -0.79 19.30
N GLY A 594 -5.91 0.05 19.22
CA GLY A 594 -5.95 1.43 19.68
C GLY A 594 -6.86 2.31 18.85
N GLY A 595 -6.79 2.15 17.51
CA GLY A 595 -7.56 2.93 16.54
C GLY A 595 -9.06 2.79 16.70
N ILE A 596 -9.57 1.55 16.86
CA ILE A 596 -11.03 1.35 17.01
C ILE A 596 -11.55 1.87 18.35
N LYS A 597 -10.79 1.69 19.44
CA LYS A 597 -11.14 2.24 20.76
C LYS A 597 -11.22 3.75 20.72
N LEU A 598 -10.19 4.38 20.12
CA LEU A 598 -10.12 5.82 19.98
C LEU A 598 -11.27 6.37 19.11
N ALA A 599 -11.54 5.73 17.98
CA ALA A 599 -12.63 6.14 17.08
C ALA A 599 -14.01 6.06 17.77
N TYR A 600 -14.26 4.99 18.53
CA TYR A 600 -15.51 4.83 19.27
C TYR A 600 -15.65 5.88 20.38
N GLN A 601 -14.61 6.14 21.14
CA GLN A 601 -14.63 7.15 22.20
C GLN A 601 -14.81 8.57 21.63
N ALA A 602 -14.18 8.87 20.49
CA ALA A 602 -14.38 10.13 19.78
C ALA A 602 -15.83 10.27 19.28
N TYR A 603 -16.39 9.19 18.73
CA TYR A 603 -17.81 9.15 18.35
C TYR A 603 -18.73 9.37 19.54
N GLN A 604 -18.50 8.69 20.67
CA GLN A 604 -19.31 8.87 21.89
C GLN A 604 -19.24 10.30 22.42
N SER A 605 -18.05 10.89 22.45
CA SER A 605 -17.85 12.28 22.86
C SER A 605 -18.61 13.25 21.96
N TRP A 606 -18.60 13.01 20.65
CA TRP A 606 -19.39 13.80 19.70
C TRP A 606 -20.91 13.59 19.94
N LEU A 607 -21.37 12.33 20.05
CA LEU A 607 -22.78 11.98 20.17
C LEU A 607 -23.42 12.59 21.42
N GLN A 608 -22.72 12.56 22.55
CA GLN A 608 -23.20 13.14 23.82
C GLN A 608 -23.42 14.65 23.77
N GLN A 609 -22.72 15.34 22.88
CA GLN A 609 -22.85 16.79 22.68
C GLN A 609 -24.02 17.16 21.75
N GLN A 610 -24.64 16.17 21.10
CA GLN A 610 -25.71 16.43 20.15
C GLN A 610 -27.09 16.52 20.83
N PRO A 611 -27.98 17.39 20.34
CA PRO A 611 -29.39 17.39 20.75
C PRO A 611 -30.04 16.02 20.45
N ALA A 612 -31.05 15.65 21.25
CA ALA A 612 -31.75 14.37 21.10
C ALA A 612 -32.31 14.14 19.67
N ALA A 613 -32.80 15.20 19.03
CA ALA A 613 -33.26 15.13 17.62
C ALA A 613 -32.15 14.74 16.64
N GLN A 614 -30.91 15.20 16.87
CA GLN A 614 -29.76 14.83 16.05
C GLN A 614 -29.32 13.39 16.31
N GLN A 615 -29.39 12.94 17.56
CA GLN A 615 -29.08 11.55 17.92
C GLN A 615 -30.02 10.54 17.23
N GLN A 616 -31.27 10.92 17.00
CA GLN A 616 -32.24 10.10 16.25
C GLN A 616 -31.88 9.92 14.78
N LEU A 617 -31.07 10.83 14.20
CA LEU A 617 -30.58 10.71 12.84
C LEU A 617 -29.42 9.73 12.68
N GLU A 618 -28.86 9.21 13.79
CA GLU A 618 -27.75 8.24 13.80
C GLU A 618 -28.25 6.79 13.54
N THR A 619 -29.30 6.64 12.72
CA THR A 619 -29.87 5.37 12.27
C THR A 619 -29.96 5.35 10.75
N LEU A 620 -30.21 4.20 10.16
CA LEU A 620 -30.44 4.06 8.71
C LEU A 620 -31.81 3.40 8.44
N PRO A 621 -32.53 3.81 7.38
CA PRO A 621 -33.80 3.23 7.01
C PRO A 621 -33.68 1.72 6.74
N GLY A 622 -34.50 0.89 7.43
CA GLY A 622 -34.47 -0.57 7.33
C GLY A 622 -33.40 -1.27 8.20
N LEU A 623 -32.67 -0.50 9.01
CA LEU A 623 -31.72 -0.99 10.03
C LEU A 623 -32.02 -0.40 11.42
N GLU A 624 -33.28 0.01 11.67
CA GLU A 624 -33.70 0.63 12.93
C GLU A 624 -33.56 -0.30 14.15
N HIS A 625 -33.43 -1.60 13.93
CA HIS A 625 -33.14 -2.59 14.97
C HIS A 625 -31.70 -2.51 15.50
N LEU A 626 -30.78 -1.88 14.76
CA LEU A 626 -29.43 -1.59 15.22
C LEU A 626 -29.41 -0.20 15.86
N ASN A 627 -29.09 -0.12 17.13
CA ASN A 627 -28.81 1.18 17.73
C ASN A 627 -27.54 1.82 17.14
N PRO A 628 -27.31 3.13 17.35
CA PRO A 628 -26.16 3.82 16.77
C PRO A 628 -24.80 3.17 17.10
N ASN A 629 -24.64 2.61 18.29
CA ASN A 629 -23.42 1.94 18.72
C ASN A 629 -23.23 0.59 18.00
N GLN A 630 -24.30 -0.17 17.85
CA GLN A 630 -24.29 -1.41 17.07
C GLN A 630 -23.97 -1.13 15.59
N LEU A 631 -24.57 -0.08 15.04
CA LEU A 631 -24.30 0.35 13.67
C LEU A 631 -22.83 0.77 13.48
N PHE A 632 -22.21 1.42 14.47
CA PHE A 632 -20.79 1.73 14.47
C PHE A 632 -19.94 0.45 14.33
N PHE A 633 -20.12 -0.53 15.20
CA PHE A 633 -19.31 -1.75 15.17
C PHE A 633 -19.57 -2.60 13.91
N VAL A 634 -20.81 -2.67 13.42
CA VAL A 634 -21.11 -3.32 12.13
C VAL A 634 -20.37 -2.63 10.98
N SER A 635 -20.37 -1.30 10.95
CA SER A 635 -19.69 -0.54 9.89
C SER A 635 -18.17 -0.72 9.93
N TYR A 636 -17.59 -0.75 11.13
CA TYR A 636 -16.18 -1.09 11.32
C TYR A 636 -15.85 -2.48 10.78
N ALA A 637 -16.60 -3.49 11.19
CA ALA A 637 -16.35 -4.85 10.73
C ALA A 637 -16.49 -4.98 9.21
N GLN A 638 -17.46 -4.27 8.63
CA GLN A 638 -17.71 -4.29 7.19
C GLN A 638 -16.64 -3.55 6.35
N LEU A 639 -15.81 -2.71 6.96
CA LEU A 639 -14.61 -2.19 6.33
C LEU A 639 -13.64 -3.32 5.93
N TRP A 640 -13.60 -4.38 6.73
CA TRP A 640 -12.71 -5.52 6.60
C TRP A 640 -13.32 -6.74 5.92
N CYS A 641 -14.55 -6.65 5.41
CA CYS A 641 -15.12 -7.77 4.66
C CYS A 641 -14.24 -8.11 3.45
N ALA A 642 -13.85 -9.37 3.32
CA ALA A 642 -12.98 -9.85 2.26
C ALA A 642 -13.30 -11.29 1.84
N ASP A 643 -13.02 -11.62 0.59
CA ASP A 643 -12.88 -12.99 0.09
C ASP A 643 -11.50 -13.13 -0.56
N VAL A 644 -10.71 -14.08 -0.07
CA VAL A 644 -9.38 -14.38 -0.58
C VAL A 644 -9.42 -15.76 -1.22
N GLN A 645 -8.92 -15.90 -2.45
CA GLN A 645 -8.78 -17.21 -3.08
C GLN A 645 -7.90 -18.11 -2.21
N SER A 646 -8.34 -19.34 -1.98
CA SER A 646 -7.64 -20.28 -1.09
C SER A 646 -6.17 -20.48 -1.45
N LEU A 647 -5.85 -20.45 -2.74
CA LEU A 647 -4.49 -20.57 -3.26
C LEU A 647 -3.53 -19.50 -2.72
N PHE A 648 -4.03 -18.30 -2.43
CA PHE A 648 -3.20 -17.15 -2.01
C PHE A 648 -3.21 -16.90 -0.49
N ARG A 649 -4.06 -17.58 0.28
CA ARG A 649 -4.24 -17.29 1.72
C ARG A 649 -2.95 -17.44 2.52
N THR A 650 -2.27 -18.56 2.32
CA THR A 650 -1.00 -18.84 3.01
C THR A 650 0.09 -17.84 2.63
N TRP A 651 0.15 -17.52 1.34
CA TRP A 651 1.10 -16.56 0.82
C TRP A 651 0.86 -15.15 1.39
N LEU A 652 -0.39 -14.68 1.44
CA LEU A 652 -0.73 -13.39 2.03
C LEU A 652 -0.31 -13.30 3.50
N VAL A 653 -0.52 -14.34 4.30
CA VAL A 653 -0.06 -14.38 5.71
C VAL A 653 1.47 -14.25 5.84
N ALA A 654 2.20 -14.69 4.83
CA ALA A 654 3.67 -14.65 4.84
C ALA A 654 4.27 -13.33 4.36
N VAL A 655 3.50 -12.52 3.59
CA VAL A 655 4.01 -11.30 2.94
C VAL A 655 3.34 -10.01 3.41
N ASP A 656 2.18 -10.09 4.06
CA ASP A 656 1.45 -8.94 4.60
C ASP A 656 1.84 -8.71 6.06
N GLU A 657 2.19 -7.49 6.40
CA GLU A 657 2.50 -7.08 7.78
C GLU A 657 1.25 -7.09 8.68
N HIS A 658 0.07 -6.98 8.06
CA HIS A 658 -1.21 -7.00 8.75
C HIS A 658 -1.72 -8.42 9.00
N ALA A 659 -2.45 -8.59 10.08
CA ALA A 659 -3.25 -9.79 10.28
C ALA A 659 -4.34 -9.92 9.20
N PRO A 660 -4.74 -11.15 8.80
CA PRO A 660 -5.85 -11.34 7.87
C PRO A 660 -7.11 -10.59 8.30
N SER A 661 -7.87 -10.05 7.35
CA SER A 661 -9.01 -9.15 7.57
C SER A 661 -9.97 -9.58 8.68
N MET A 662 -10.25 -10.89 8.81
CA MET A 662 -11.09 -11.39 9.89
C MET A 662 -10.51 -11.14 11.29
N PHE A 663 -9.18 -11.17 11.43
CA PHE A 663 -8.52 -10.94 12.72
C PHE A 663 -8.30 -9.46 13.02
N ARG A 664 -8.33 -8.60 12.00
CA ARG A 664 -8.45 -7.14 12.17
C ARG A 664 -9.83 -6.73 12.72
N VAL A 665 -10.80 -7.63 12.76
CA VAL A 665 -12.11 -7.45 13.43
C VAL A 665 -12.17 -8.20 14.76
N VAL A 666 -11.92 -9.51 14.73
CA VAL A 666 -12.06 -10.36 15.91
C VAL A 666 -11.07 -9.98 17.01
N GLY A 667 -9.80 -9.74 16.66
CA GLY A 667 -8.76 -9.35 17.61
C GLY A 667 -9.12 -8.07 18.39
N PRO A 668 -9.26 -6.92 17.69
CA PRO A 668 -9.58 -5.66 18.36
C PRO A 668 -10.89 -5.66 19.14
N LEU A 669 -11.97 -6.24 18.58
CA LEU A 669 -13.28 -6.21 19.25
C LEU A 669 -13.35 -7.16 20.45
N SER A 670 -12.64 -8.29 20.43
CA SER A 670 -12.56 -9.15 21.62
C SER A 670 -11.78 -8.49 22.78
N ASN A 671 -10.91 -7.53 22.47
CA ASN A 671 -10.18 -6.72 23.46
C ASN A 671 -10.95 -5.46 23.91
N PHE A 672 -12.17 -5.24 23.39
CA PHE A 672 -12.90 -4.00 23.61
C PHE A 672 -14.17 -4.24 24.44
N GLN A 673 -14.14 -3.83 25.73
CA GLN A 673 -15.22 -4.08 26.68
C GLN A 673 -16.54 -3.44 26.27
N GLU A 674 -16.51 -2.24 25.70
CA GLU A 674 -17.71 -1.54 25.23
C GLU A 674 -18.40 -2.28 24.08
N PHE A 675 -17.67 -3.02 23.24
CA PHE A 675 -18.24 -3.92 22.26
C PHE A 675 -19.09 -5.01 22.94
N SER A 676 -18.53 -5.66 23.97
CA SER A 676 -19.24 -6.71 24.71
C SER A 676 -20.53 -6.19 25.35
N TRP A 677 -20.52 -4.98 25.90
CA TRP A 677 -21.71 -4.34 26.46
C TRP A 677 -22.76 -4.01 25.41
N VAL A 678 -22.34 -3.48 24.25
CA VAL A 678 -23.26 -3.07 23.17
C VAL A 678 -24.00 -4.27 22.56
N PHE A 679 -23.37 -5.43 22.51
CA PHE A 679 -23.97 -6.66 22.00
C PHE A 679 -24.47 -7.63 23.10
N ASN A 680 -24.38 -7.24 24.37
CA ASN A 680 -24.76 -8.07 25.53
C ASN A 680 -24.06 -9.44 25.53
N CYS A 681 -22.77 -9.47 25.22
CA CYS A 681 -21.99 -10.69 25.24
C CYS A 681 -21.84 -11.20 26.67
N SER A 682 -22.05 -12.51 26.86
CA SER A 682 -21.78 -13.15 28.14
C SER A 682 -20.27 -13.25 28.37
N GLN A 683 -19.86 -13.14 29.63
CA GLN A 683 -18.46 -13.35 30.01
C GLN A 683 -17.97 -14.72 29.52
N ALA A 684 -16.74 -14.75 29.02
CA ALA A 684 -16.10 -15.90 28.38
C ALA A 684 -16.72 -16.35 27.03
N ALA A 685 -17.63 -15.55 26.43
CA ALA A 685 -17.98 -15.73 25.03
C ALA A 685 -16.73 -15.52 24.14
N PRO A 686 -16.68 -16.11 22.93
CA PRO A 686 -15.53 -15.93 22.03
C PRO A 686 -15.15 -14.47 21.77
N MET A 687 -16.15 -13.57 21.74
CA MET A 687 -15.93 -12.13 21.55
C MET A 687 -15.87 -11.34 22.88
N ASP A 688 -15.92 -12.01 24.04
CA ASP A 688 -15.75 -11.41 25.38
C ASP A 688 -14.85 -12.28 26.27
N PRO A 689 -13.57 -12.48 25.89
CA PRO A 689 -12.62 -13.27 26.67
C PRO A 689 -12.35 -12.61 28.03
N GLU A 690 -11.98 -13.43 29.02
CA GLU A 690 -11.62 -12.97 30.35
C GLU A 690 -10.43 -12.00 30.34
N TYR A 691 -9.43 -12.30 29.52
CA TYR A 691 -8.24 -11.47 29.33
C TYR A 691 -8.36 -10.64 28.05
N LYS A 692 -8.17 -9.33 28.19
CA LYS A 692 -8.21 -8.36 27.08
C LYS A 692 -6.88 -7.62 26.98
N CYS A 693 -6.28 -7.67 25.80
CA CYS A 693 -5.03 -6.95 25.54
C CYS A 693 -5.31 -5.45 25.36
N ALA A 694 -4.48 -4.60 25.95
CA ALA A 694 -4.54 -3.15 25.77
C ALA A 694 -3.17 -2.52 26.07
N ILE A 695 -2.84 -1.49 25.25
CA ILE A 695 -1.77 -0.53 25.53
C ILE A 695 -2.43 0.82 25.80
N TYR A 696 -3.24 1.30 24.85
CA TYR A 696 -3.94 2.57 24.90
C TYR A 696 -5.45 2.38 25.11
#